data_de1ee59b6556c42fbc17c9f09ebd5085
#
_entry.id   de1ee59b6556c42fbc17c9f09ebd5085
#
_cell.length_a   1.000
_cell.length_b   1.000
_cell.length_c   1.000
_cell.angle_alpha   90.00
_cell.angle_beta   90.00
_cell.angle_gamma   90.00
#
_symmetry.space_group_name_H-M   'P 1'
#
loop_
_entity.id
_entity.type
_entity.pdbx_description
1 polymer ?
#
loop_
_entity_poly.entity_id
_entity_poly.type
_entity_poly.pdbx_seq_one_letter_code
_entity_poly.pdbx_strand_id
1 'polypeptide(L)'
;MGRKNTRGKAKESFGGKKNPKHGGRHEERIYITGTVDMTRMGYGFITSDDMEDDVFVAARNLNTALHGDKVKVWLYARRKGARPEGEVVEILERWRTTFVGTLELMPGFAFLMPDNKNMPFDIFIPMSALNGGKQGQKAVARIVEWKPSSKNPVGEIINVLGEPGLHSTEMHAILAEFELPYTFTEEVENDAARINGEITEKDIRDRRDFRDVPTFTIDPADAKDFDDALSLKKLENGNWEAGIHIADVTYYVKPGSLTEDEAKQRATSVYLVDRVVPMLPERLSNEICSLRPAEDKLTYSAVFELDEKAEVLNEWFGRTIINSDRRFSYDEAQMVIDTGEGDMKEQILVLHDLAQKLRSKRFAYGAFSFERAEVQFELDENGKPLGVKFRDTGTANQLIEEFMLLANRRVAEYVGKKLRGKTFVYRIHDKPDPEKISNFRTFITRFGYKLTSDENNLPKAMNRLMKEVAGRSEQNIIETIALRAMAKAVYSTDNIGHYGLAFKHYTHFTSPIRRYPDMMVHRLLTAYLNHDDPGSKEKIGKLCDHSSKMERVAAEAERASVKYKQVEFMSDKMGEAFDGVISGVTEWGIYVEIIENQCEGMVSVRDLSDDYYEYDEENYCIRGKSTGKLYTLGDRVKVEVVKADLQKKQLDFRFA
;
A
#
# COMPACT_ATOMS: atom_id res chain seq x y z
N MET A 1 -36.79 -14.46 -81.85
CA MET A 1 -38.23 -14.78 -81.92
C MET A 1 -38.80 -14.40 -80.58
N GLY A 2 -39.51 -13.30 -80.35
CA GLY A 2 -40.71 -12.80 -81.01
C GLY A 2 -41.87 -13.19 -80.08
N ARG A 3 -42.52 -12.37 -79.46
CA ARG A 3 -43.57 -11.41 -79.55
C ARG A 3 -44.25 -11.26 -78.18
N LYS A 4 -44.40 -10.05 -77.60
CA LYS A 4 -45.41 -9.02 -77.78
C LYS A 4 -46.77 -9.27 -77.07
N ASN A 5 -47.06 -8.29 -76.14
CA ASN A 5 -48.32 -7.54 -75.96
C ASN A 5 -49.52 -8.29 -75.35
N THR A 6 -50.40 -7.71 -74.59
CA THR A 6 -50.97 -6.35 -74.53
C THR A 6 -51.85 -6.18 -73.26
N ARG A 7 -51.88 -4.98 -72.70
CA ARG A 7 -53.00 -4.14 -72.16
C ARG A 7 -54.27 -4.76 -71.63
N GLY A 8 -54.67 -4.28 -70.48
CA GLY A 8 -56.07 -4.19 -70.00
C GLY A 8 -56.19 -3.39 -68.71
N LYS A 9 -56.76 -2.16 -68.86
CA LYS A 9 -57.20 -1.27 -67.77
C LYS A 9 -58.54 -1.75 -67.20
N ALA A 10 -58.73 -1.61 -65.89
CA ALA A 10 -60.00 -1.11 -65.34
C ALA A 10 -59.87 -0.70 -63.89
N LYS A 11 -60.59 0.31 -63.50
CA LYS A 11 -60.64 1.09 -62.29
C LYS A 11 -61.61 0.52 -61.24
N GLU A 12 -61.46 1.16 -60.07
CA GLU A 12 -62.46 1.30 -58.96
C GLU A 12 -62.39 0.27 -57.85
N SER A 13 -62.54 0.54 -56.56
CA SER A 13 -62.63 1.73 -55.70
C SER A 13 -62.78 1.26 -54.27
N PHE A 14 -62.39 2.07 -53.31
CA PHE A 14 -62.80 2.13 -51.92
C PHE A 14 -62.53 0.95 -50.93
N GLY A 15 -61.76 1.27 -49.88
CA GLY A 15 -61.68 0.48 -48.66
C GLY A 15 -60.54 0.93 -47.75
N GLY A 16 -60.67 2.08 -47.09
CA GLY A 16 -59.72 2.54 -46.13
C GLY A 16 -59.53 1.59 -44.94
N LYS A 17 -58.36 1.06 -44.78
CA LYS A 17 -57.93 0.46 -43.52
C LYS A 17 -56.86 1.36 -42.90
N LYS A 18 -57.24 1.89 -41.75
CA LYS A 18 -56.36 2.67 -40.84
C LYS A 18 -55.09 1.86 -40.53
N ASN A 19 -53.93 2.41 -40.88
CA ASN A 19 -52.64 1.98 -40.32
C ASN A 19 -52.66 2.16 -38.79
N PRO A 20 -52.30 1.17 -38.00
CA PRO A 20 -52.03 1.37 -36.60
C PRO A 20 -50.75 2.21 -36.50
N LYS A 21 -50.87 3.39 -35.88
CA LYS A 21 -49.73 4.18 -35.42
C LYS A 21 -48.85 3.27 -34.55
N HIS A 22 -47.64 3.00 -35.01
CA HIS A 22 -46.56 2.53 -34.12
C HIS A 22 -46.34 3.64 -33.08
N GLY A 23 -46.95 3.48 -31.94
CA GLY A 23 -46.56 4.18 -30.72
C GLY A 23 -45.16 3.66 -30.35
N GLY A 24 -44.16 4.45 -30.57
CA GLY A 24 -42.85 4.19 -30.01
C GLY A 24 -43.04 4.14 -28.50
N ARG A 25 -42.89 2.98 -27.90
CA ARG A 25 -42.58 2.85 -26.49
C ARG A 25 -41.24 3.61 -26.31
N HIS A 26 -41.25 4.74 -25.62
CA HIS A 26 -40.06 5.28 -25.00
C HIS A 26 -39.65 4.18 -23.98
N GLU A 27 -38.71 3.30 -24.38
CA GLU A 27 -38.01 2.49 -23.43
C GLU A 27 -37.28 3.47 -22.51
N GLU A 28 -37.64 3.53 -21.25
CA GLU A 28 -36.92 4.27 -20.23
C GLU A 28 -35.48 3.75 -20.23
N ARG A 29 -34.53 4.62 -20.59
CA ARG A 29 -33.11 4.30 -20.56
C ARG A 29 -32.67 4.11 -19.12
N ILE A 30 -32.21 2.93 -18.77
CA ILE A 30 -31.68 2.63 -17.44
C ILE A 30 -30.23 3.05 -17.41
N TYR A 31 -29.86 3.83 -16.43
CA TYR A 31 -28.50 4.28 -16.19
C TYR A 31 -28.02 3.78 -14.83
N ILE A 32 -26.77 3.40 -14.77
CA ILE A 32 -26.04 3.09 -13.52
C ILE A 32 -24.78 3.93 -13.43
N THR A 33 -24.22 4.01 -12.24
CA THR A 33 -22.90 4.57 -11.99
C THR A 33 -21.95 3.49 -11.51
N GLY A 34 -20.71 3.50 -11.96
CA GLY A 34 -19.72 2.50 -11.55
C GLY A 34 -18.32 2.89 -11.96
N THR A 35 -17.36 2.03 -11.62
CA THR A 35 -15.93 2.20 -11.90
C THR A 35 -15.50 1.29 -13.03
N VAL A 36 -14.70 1.84 -13.96
CA VAL A 36 -14.19 1.11 -15.13
C VAL A 36 -13.03 0.21 -14.72
N ASP A 37 -13.15 -1.09 -14.97
CA ASP A 37 -12.03 -2.03 -15.01
C ASP A 37 -11.72 -2.36 -16.48
N MET A 38 -10.64 -1.77 -17.01
CA MET A 38 -10.25 -1.92 -18.42
C MET A 38 -9.29 -3.09 -18.60
N THR A 39 -9.57 -3.93 -19.59
CA THR A 39 -8.68 -5.02 -19.99
C THR A 39 -7.61 -4.55 -20.98
N ARG A 40 -6.53 -5.31 -21.10
CA ARG A 40 -5.47 -5.07 -22.10
C ARG A 40 -5.95 -5.11 -23.57
N MET A 41 -7.10 -5.73 -23.82
CA MET A 41 -7.72 -5.79 -25.15
C MET A 41 -8.56 -4.53 -25.45
N GLY A 42 -8.64 -3.56 -24.52
CA GLY A 42 -9.33 -2.29 -24.69
C GLY A 42 -10.84 -2.32 -24.48
N TYR A 43 -11.45 -3.43 -24.06
CA TYR A 43 -12.80 -3.46 -23.52
C TYR A 43 -12.76 -3.39 -21.99
N GLY A 44 -13.87 -3.05 -21.35
CA GLY A 44 -13.92 -2.91 -19.91
C GLY A 44 -15.14 -3.56 -19.27
N PHE A 45 -15.05 -3.70 -17.96
CA PHE A 45 -16.13 -4.07 -17.07
C PHE A 45 -16.43 -2.89 -16.15
N ILE A 46 -17.69 -2.68 -15.85
CA ILE A 46 -18.10 -1.63 -14.91
C ILE A 46 -18.62 -2.30 -13.66
N THR A 47 -17.87 -2.14 -12.58
CA THR A 47 -18.29 -2.57 -11.24
C THR A 47 -19.15 -1.49 -10.61
N SER A 48 -20.34 -1.85 -10.16
CA SER A 48 -21.35 -0.93 -9.61
C SER A 48 -22.00 -1.54 -8.37
N ASP A 49 -22.20 -0.72 -7.34
CA ASP A 49 -22.93 -1.13 -6.13
C ASP A 49 -24.44 -1.41 -6.40
N ASP A 50 -24.95 -0.93 -7.54
CA ASP A 50 -26.35 -1.11 -7.95
C ASP A 50 -26.59 -2.45 -8.66
N MET A 51 -25.56 -3.25 -8.92
CA MET A 51 -25.63 -4.48 -9.73
C MET A 51 -24.85 -5.63 -9.05
N GLU A 52 -25.42 -6.85 -9.13
CA GLU A 52 -24.71 -8.06 -8.67
C GLU A 52 -23.59 -8.49 -9.65
N ASP A 53 -23.83 -8.29 -10.96
CA ASP A 53 -22.89 -8.66 -12.02
C ASP A 53 -22.24 -7.40 -12.62
N ASP A 54 -20.93 -7.48 -12.93
CA ASP A 54 -20.23 -6.44 -13.69
C ASP A 54 -20.81 -6.26 -15.09
N VAL A 55 -20.94 -5.00 -15.52
CA VAL A 55 -21.47 -4.66 -16.84
C VAL A 55 -20.35 -4.67 -17.86
N PHE A 56 -20.47 -5.51 -18.88
CA PHE A 56 -19.52 -5.53 -20.01
C PHE A 56 -19.71 -4.32 -20.91
N VAL A 57 -18.60 -3.62 -21.24
CA VAL A 57 -18.57 -2.49 -22.16
C VAL A 57 -17.52 -2.73 -23.24
N ALA A 58 -17.97 -2.86 -24.48
CA ALA A 58 -17.07 -3.04 -25.61
C ALA A 58 -16.18 -1.80 -25.81
N ALA A 59 -14.98 -1.97 -26.35
CA ALA A 59 -13.98 -0.90 -26.54
C ALA A 59 -14.58 0.37 -27.20
N ARG A 60 -15.41 0.20 -28.24
CA ARG A 60 -16.06 1.32 -28.94
C ARG A 60 -17.11 2.05 -28.10
N ASN A 61 -17.63 1.42 -27.03
CA ASN A 61 -18.67 1.93 -26.14
C ASN A 61 -18.10 2.50 -24.83
N LEU A 62 -16.80 2.37 -24.60
CA LEU A 62 -16.11 3.04 -23.49
C LEU A 62 -15.95 4.52 -23.74
N ASN A 63 -16.11 4.97 -25.01
CA ASN A 63 -15.81 6.33 -25.43
C ASN A 63 -14.36 6.72 -25.08
N THR A 64 -14.16 7.70 -24.19
CA THR A 64 -12.83 8.11 -23.70
C THR A 64 -12.57 7.70 -22.26
N ALA A 65 -13.38 6.78 -21.69
CA ALA A 65 -13.17 6.28 -20.34
C ALA A 65 -11.94 5.39 -20.25
N LEU A 66 -11.20 5.54 -19.15
CA LEU A 66 -9.99 4.79 -18.83
C LEU A 66 -10.21 3.94 -17.58
N HIS A 67 -9.28 3.03 -17.34
CA HIS A 67 -9.26 2.21 -16.12
C HIS A 67 -9.30 3.10 -14.86
N GLY A 68 -10.19 2.77 -13.94
CA GLY A 68 -10.39 3.49 -12.69
C GLY A 68 -11.34 4.69 -12.77
N ASP A 69 -11.73 5.14 -13.97
CA ASP A 69 -12.69 6.25 -14.11
C ASP A 69 -14.04 5.89 -13.52
N LYS A 70 -14.65 6.85 -12.81
CA LYS A 70 -16.05 6.74 -12.39
C LYS A 70 -16.95 7.25 -13.50
N VAL A 71 -17.85 6.38 -13.96
CA VAL A 71 -18.63 6.63 -15.16
C VAL A 71 -20.12 6.42 -14.94
N LYS A 72 -20.91 7.07 -15.79
CA LYS A 72 -22.33 6.79 -15.96
C LYS A 72 -22.53 5.95 -17.21
N VAL A 73 -23.21 4.82 -17.08
CA VAL A 73 -23.38 3.82 -18.12
C VAL A 73 -24.87 3.67 -18.44
N TRP A 74 -25.19 3.71 -19.72
CA TRP A 74 -26.50 3.30 -20.22
C TRP A 74 -26.52 1.80 -20.45
N LEU A 75 -27.44 1.09 -19.75
CA LEU A 75 -27.61 -0.35 -19.88
C LEU A 75 -28.45 -0.68 -21.13
N TYR A 76 -27.96 -1.65 -21.90
CA TYR A 76 -28.73 -2.19 -23.03
C TYR A 76 -29.81 -3.14 -22.54
N ALA A 77 -30.90 -3.26 -23.35
CA ALA A 77 -31.97 -4.22 -23.07
C ALA A 77 -31.41 -5.66 -23.06
N ARG A 78 -31.60 -6.36 -21.95
CA ARG A 78 -31.00 -7.66 -21.64
C ARG A 78 -31.96 -8.81 -21.89
N ARG A 79 -31.51 -9.91 -22.49
CA ARG A 79 -32.24 -11.20 -22.46
C ARG A 79 -32.03 -11.87 -21.10
N LYS A 80 -33.06 -12.55 -20.59
CA LYS A 80 -32.96 -13.24 -19.29
C LYS A 80 -31.80 -14.25 -19.29
N GLY A 81 -30.87 -14.12 -18.36
CA GLY A 81 -29.68 -14.97 -18.24
C GLY A 81 -28.46 -14.55 -19.07
N ALA A 82 -28.55 -13.46 -19.88
CA ALA A 82 -27.37 -12.91 -20.56
C ALA A 82 -26.61 -11.96 -19.62
N ARG A 83 -25.31 -11.82 -19.85
CA ARG A 83 -24.46 -10.83 -19.14
C ARG A 83 -24.98 -9.42 -19.41
N PRO A 84 -24.97 -8.50 -18.40
CA PRO A 84 -25.31 -7.11 -18.65
C PRO A 84 -24.27 -6.43 -19.56
N GLU A 85 -24.77 -5.65 -20.53
CA GLU A 85 -23.95 -4.89 -21.46
C GLU A 85 -24.40 -3.42 -21.47
N GLY A 86 -23.50 -2.51 -21.77
CA GLY A 86 -23.80 -1.08 -21.79
C GLY A 86 -22.83 -0.23 -22.58
N GLU A 87 -23.05 1.08 -22.50
CA GLU A 87 -22.24 2.14 -23.10
C GLU A 87 -21.99 3.25 -22.09
N VAL A 88 -20.74 3.69 -21.96
CA VAL A 88 -20.39 4.85 -21.16
C VAL A 88 -20.93 6.11 -21.84
N VAL A 89 -21.81 6.83 -21.14
CA VAL A 89 -22.41 8.07 -21.65
C VAL A 89 -21.78 9.33 -21.08
N GLU A 90 -21.16 9.20 -19.91
CA GLU A 90 -20.54 10.32 -19.21
C GLU A 90 -19.43 9.82 -18.28
N ILE A 91 -18.32 10.57 -18.22
CA ILE A 91 -17.26 10.37 -17.26
C ILE A 91 -17.51 11.34 -16.10
N LEU A 92 -17.88 10.79 -14.94
CA LEU A 92 -18.21 11.59 -13.76
C LEU A 92 -16.96 12.08 -13.04
N GLU A 93 -15.92 11.22 -12.99
CA GLU A 93 -14.65 11.53 -12.35
C GLU A 93 -13.53 10.77 -13.08
N ARG A 94 -12.50 11.50 -13.47
CA ARG A 94 -11.27 10.90 -13.99
C ARG A 94 -10.44 10.37 -12.85
N TRP A 95 -10.10 9.09 -12.91
CA TRP A 95 -9.17 8.47 -11.97
C TRP A 95 -7.75 9.03 -12.13
N ARG A 96 -7.30 9.19 -13.39
CA ARG A 96 -5.95 9.64 -13.72
C ARG A 96 -5.93 10.51 -14.97
N THR A 97 -5.15 11.58 -14.91
CA THR A 97 -4.89 12.47 -16.07
C THR A 97 -3.44 12.47 -16.48
N THR A 98 -2.52 11.99 -15.64
CA THR A 98 -1.08 11.98 -15.87
C THR A 98 -0.57 10.56 -16.15
N PHE A 99 0.34 10.44 -17.12
CA PHE A 99 0.89 9.17 -17.57
C PHE A 99 2.40 9.29 -17.76
N VAL A 100 3.13 8.30 -17.27
CA VAL A 100 4.55 8.09 -17.55
C VAL A 100 4.70 7.29 -18.83
N GLY A 101 5.68 7.64 -19.63
CA GLY A 101 5.97 6.90 -20.85
C GLY A 101 7.24 7.39 -21.54
N THR A 102 7.52 6.81 -22.68
CA THR A 102 8.69 7.14 -23.51
C THR A 102 8.28 8.02 -24.67
N LEU A 103 9.07 9.07 -24.93
CA LEU A 103 8.83 10.01 -26.02
C LEU A 103 9.30 9.45 -27.35
N GLU A 104 8.41 9.47 -28.34
CA GLU A 104 8.72 9.20 -29.74
C GLU A 104 8.47 10.47 -30.58
N LEU A 105 9.55 11.07 -31.11
CA LEU A 105 9.47 12.30 -31.89
C LEU A 105 9.22 11.98 -33.35
N MET A 106 8.22 12.70 -33.93
CA MET A 106 7.87 12.67 -35.34
C MET A 106 8.06 14.05 -35.97
N PRO A 107 8.09 14.20 -37.29
CA PRO A 107 8.13 15.50 -37.94
C PRO A 107 6.90 16.35 -37.56
N GLY A 108 7.09 17.39 -36.73
CA GLY A 108 6.06 18.35 -36.34
C GLY A 108 5.22 18.01 -35.09
N PHE A 109 5.40 16.83 -34.47
CA PHE A 109 4.74 16.41 -33.24
C PHE A 109 5.51 15.30 -32.53
N ALA A 110 5.05 14.88 -31.38
CA ALA A 110 5.56 13.69 -30.70
C ALA A 110 4.39 12.83 -30.16
N PHE A 111 4.70 11.58 -29.84
CA PHE A 111 3.87 10.73 -29.00
C PHE A 111 4.59 10.44 -27.68
N LEU A 112 3.82 10.38 -26.60
CA LEU A 112 4.26 9.69 -25.39
C LEU A 112 3.62 8.28 -25.44
N MET A 113 4.45 7.24 -25.46
CA MET A 113 4.04 5.84 -25.37
C MET A 113 3.96 5.46 -23.89
N PRO A 114 2.75 5.27 -23.29
CA PRO A 114 2.62 5.00 -21.88
C PRO A 114 3.25 3.67 -21.45
N ASP A 115 3.93 3.67 -20.30
CA ASP A 115 4.44 2.44 -19.66
C ASP A 115 3.31 1.59 -19.09
N ASN A 116 2.19 2.23 -18.71
CA ASN A 116 1.04 1.58 -18.10
C ASN A 116 0.24 0.76 -19.13
N LYS A 117 0.18 -0.55 -18.91
CA LYS A 117 -0.52 -1.51 -19.80
C LYS A 117 -2.04 -1.29 -19.90
N ASN A 118 -2.63 -0.60 -18.93
CA ASN A 118 -4.05 -0.27 -18.92
C ASN A 118 -4.37 1.04 -19.65
N MET A 119 -3.34 1.70 -20.23
CA MET A 119 -3.46 2.83 -21.15
C MET A 119 -3.10 2.38 -22.56
N PRO A 120 -4.06 1.89 -23.35
CA PRO A 120 -3.79 1.30 -24.68
C PRO A 120 -3.59 2.35 -25.78
N PHE A 121 -3.56 3.65 -25.44
CA PHE A 121 -3.47 4.73 -26.41
C PHE A 121 -2.22 5.56 -26.16
N ASP A 122 -1.48 5.83 -27.24
CA ASP A 122 -0.39 6.81 -27.21
C ASP A 122 -0.97 8.23 -27.03
N ILE A 123 -0.25 9.09 -26.31
CA ILE A 123 -0.68 10.47 -26.07
C ILE A 123 -0.01 11.36 -27.10
N PHE A 124 -0.81 12.04 -27.92
CA PHE A 124 -0.32 13.00 -28.91
C PHE A 124 0.17 14.29 -28.21
N ILE A 125 1.42 14.66 -28.48
CA ILE A 125 2.08 15.84 -27.88
C ILE A 125 2.41 16.82 -29.00
N PRO A 126 1.75 18.00 -29.06
CA PRO A 126 2.15 19.08 -29.96
C PRO A 126 3.59 19.54 -29.63
N MET A 127 4.38 19.94 -30.64
CA MET A 127 5.75 20.42 -30.42
C MET A 127 5.83 21.60 -29.43
N SER A 128 4.79 22.44 -29.38
CA SER A 128 4.68 23.56 -28.42
C SER A 128 4.51 23.10 -26.96
N ALA A 129 4.07 21.85 -26.76
CA ALA A 129 3.82 21.25 -25.44
C ALA A 129 4.87 20.18 -25.07
N LEU A 130 5.96 20.07 -25.82
CA LEU A 130 7.02 19.07 -25.60
C LEU A 130 7.94 19.41 -24.41
N ASN A 131 7.98 20.68 -24.00
CA ASN A 131 8.71 21.16 -22.80
C ASN A 131 10.17 20.64 -22.70
N GLY A 132 10.89 20.65 -23.84
CA GLY A 132 12.32 20.25 -23.88
C GLY A 132 12.56 18.74 -23.92
N GLY A 133 11.53 17.92 -23.98
CA GLY A 133 11.68 16.48 -24.14
C GLY A 133 12.41 16.08 -25.44
N LYS A 134 13.20 15.01 -25.38
CA LYS A 134 13.97 14.50 -26.50
C LYS A 134 13.54 13.10 -26.87
N GLN A 135 13.94 12.66 -28.09
CA GLN A 135 13.70 11.30 -28.56
C GLN A 135 14.19 10.26 -27.57
N GLY A 136 13.32 9.31 -27.23
CA GLY A 136 13.62 8.17 -26.36
C GLY A 136 13.61 8.44 -24.87
N GLN A 137 13.49 9.70 -24.42
CA GLN A 137 13.46 10.01 -22.99
C GLN A 137 12.15 9.61 -22.33
N LYS A 138 12.23 9.21 -21.07
CA LYS A 138 11.06 9.06 -20.19
C LYS A 138 10.55 10.43 -19.77
N ALA A 139 9.23 10.59 -19.83
CA ALA A 139 8.57 11.81 -19.46
C ALA A 139 7.20 11.52 -18.81
N VAL A 140 6.66 12.54 -18.16
CA VAL A 140 5.29 12.56 -17.64
C VAL A 140 4.46 13.48 -18.52
N ALA A 141 3.39 12.95 -19.11
CA ALA A 141 2.41 13.75 -19.84
C ALA A 141 1.10 13.86 -19.09
N ARG A 142 0.46 15.02 -19.18
CA ARG A 142 -0.90 15.25 -18.74
C ARG A 142 -1.82 15.33 -19.93
N ILE A 143 -2.93 14.58 -19.91
CA ILE A 143 -3.99 14.70 -20.92
C ILE A 143 -4.71 16.03 -20.71
N VAL A 144 -4.74 16.86 -21.75
CA VAL A 144 -5.42 18.16 -21.72
C VAL A 144 -6.74 18.13 -22.49
N GLU A 145 -6.84 17.31 -23.53
CA GLU A 145 -8.06 17.15 -24.32
C GLU A 145 -8.17 15.73 -24.90
N TRP A 146 -9.36 15.17 -24.87
CA TRP A 146 -9.66 13.93 -25.61
C TRP A 146 -11.07 13.97 -26.18
N LYS A 147 -11.17 14.21 -27.48
CA LYS A 147 -12.45 14.19 -28.21
C LYS A 147 -12.86 12.74 -28.52
N PRO A 148 -14.14 12.37 -28.38
CA PRO A 148 -14.63 11.03 -28.72
C PRO A 148 -14.32 10.62 -30.18
N SER A 149 -14.18 11.61 -31.08
CA SER A 149 -13.81 11.37 -32.49
C SER A 149 -12.32 11.15 -32.71
N SER A 150 -11.46 11.42 -31.74
CA SER A 150 -10.01 11.28 -31.85
C SER A 150 -9.56 9.91 -31.31
N LYS A 151 -8.69 9.23 -32.07
CA LYS A 151 -8.12 7.94 -31.65
C LYS A 151 -7.23 8.12 -30.41
N ASN A 152 -6.43 9.17 -30.38
CA ASN A 152 -5.44 9.46 -29.34
C ASN A 152 -5.84 10.70 -28.55
N PRO A 153 -5.62 10.73 -27.22
CA PRO A 153 -5.72 11.94 -26.42
C PRO A 153 -4.61 12.94 -26.79
N VAL A 154 -4.89 14.23 -26.59
CA VAL A 154 -3.90 15.30 -26.70
C VAL A 154 -3.36 15.60 -25.30
N GLY A 155 -2.06 15.67 -25.16
CA GLY A 155 -1.39 15.94 -23.88
C GLY A 155 -0.29 17.00 -23.98
N GLU A 156 0.22 17.35 -22.83
CA GLU A 156 1.40 18.20 -22.64
C GLU A 156 2.42 17.47 -21.74
N ILE A 157 3.70 17.64 -22.01
CA ILE A 157 4.75 17.13 -21.12
C ILE A 157 4.85 18.07 -19.92
N ILE A 158 4.65 17.52 -18.71
CA ILE A 158 4.76 18.27 -17.46
C ILE A 158 6.12 18.06 -16.78
N ASN A 159 6.78 16.93 -17.05
CA ASN A 159 8.12 16.66 -16.52
C ASN A 159 8.88 15.72 -17.47
N VAL A 160 10.18 15.99 -17.67
CA VAL A 160 11.12 15.11 -18.37
C VAL A 160 11.97 14.42 -17.33
N LEU A 161 11.86 13.09 -17.23
CA LEU A 161 12.50 12.29 -16.18
C LEU A 161 13.96 11.92 -16.51
N GLY A 162 14.27 11.76 -17.81
CA GLY A 162 15.61 11.42 -18.28
C GLY A 162 15.67 10.18 -19.18
N GLU A 163 16.85 9.62 -19.34
CA GLU A 163 17.06 8.43 -20.17
C GLU A 163 16.52 7.18 -19.50
N PRO A 164 15.81 6.30 -20.24
CA PRO A 164 15.32 5.03 -19.72
C PRO A 164 16.47 4.14 -19.23
N GLY A 165 16.21 3.38 -18.15
CA GLY A 165 17.19 2.46 -17.57
C GLY A 165 18.18 3.10 -16.60
N LEU A 166 18.24 4.44 -16.49
CA LEU A 166 18.95 5.08 -15.42
C LEU A 166 18.17 4.93 -14.11
N HIS A 167 18.84 4.48 -13.06
CA HIS A 167 18.22 4.21 -11.76
C HIS A 167 17.35 5.36 -11.25
N SER A 168 17.89 6.60 -11.24
CA SER A 168 17.13 7.78 -10.79
C SER A 168 15.90 8.06 -11.65
N THR A 169 16.01 7.87 -12.99
CA THR A 169 14.90 8.04 -13.93
C THR A 169 13.77 7.05 -13.63
N GLU A 170 14.12 5.77 -13.38
CA GLU A 170 13.13 4.72 -13.12
C GLU A 170 12.44 4.89 -11.77
N MET A 171 13.19 5.31 -10.72
CA MET A 171 12.58 5.61 -9.41
C MET A 171 11.62 6.81 -9.50
N HIS A 172 11.98 7.88 -10.20
CA HIS A 172 11.08 9.01 -10.45
C HIS A 172 9.89 8.60 -11.33
N ALA A 173 10.09 7.71 -12.30
CA ALA A 173 9.01 7.17 -13.13
C ALA A 173 7.99 6.40 -12.29
N ILE A 174 8.45 5.58 -11.34
CA ILE A 174 7.58 4.87 -10.40
C ILE A 174 6.78 5.87 -9.56
N LEU A 175 7.42 6.86 -8.94
CA LEU A 175 6.73 7.87 -8.13
C LEU A 175 5.67 8.62 -8.95
N ALA A 176 6.02 9.04 -10.18
CA ALA A 176 5.10 9.71 -11.08
C ALA A 176 3.95 8.79 -11.56
N GLU A 177 4.22 7.48 -11.77
CA GLU A 177 3.18 6.51 -12.13
C GLU A 177 2.12 6.38 -11.03
N PHE A 178 2.52 6.50 -9.77
CA PHE A 178 1.61 6.47 -8.61
C PHE A 178 1.13 7.86 -8.17
N GLU A 179 1.42 8.91 -8.96
CA GLU A 179 1.05 10.30 -8.66
C GLU A 179 1.57 10.78 -7.29
N LEU A 180 2.70 10.23 -6.85
CA LEU A 180 3.34 10.59 -5.60
C LEU A 180 4.30 11.77 -5.81
N PRO A 181 4.15 12.88 -5.08
CA PRO A 181 5.06 14.00 -5.16
C PRO A 181 6.41 13.62 -4.54
N TYR A 182 7.50 13.87 -5.26
CA TYR A 182 8.86 13.52 -4.81
C TYR A 182 9.75 14.73 -4.50
N THR A 183 9.24 15.94 -4.73
CA THR A 183 9.86 17.20 -4.33
C THR A 183 8.85 18.05 -3.58
N PHE A 184 9.31 18.96 -2.74
CA PHE A 184 8.48 20.02 -2.16
C PHE A 184 8.53 21.24 -3.06
N THR A 185 7.47 22.05 -3.04
CA THR A 185 7.50 23.35 -3.72
C THR A 185 8.36 24.33 -2.93
N GLU A 186 8.86 25.36 -3.60
CA GLU A 186 9.66 26.40 -2.95
C GLU A 186 8.90 27.10 -1.81
N GLU A 187 7.58 27.25 -1.95
CA GLU A 187 6.73 27.86 -0.94
C GLU A 187 6.67 27.00 0.34
N VAL A 188 6.58 25.66 0.20
CA VAL A 188 6.57 24.72 1.33
C VAL A 188 7.93 24.67 2.01
N GLU A 189 9.02 24.64 1.23
CA GLU A 189 10.39 24.70 1.77
C GLU A 189 10.65 26.01 2.52
N ASN A 190 10.18 27.13 1.99
CA ASN A 190 10.27 28.44 2.65
C ASN A 190 9.41 28.52 3.91
N ASP A 191 8.22 27.91 3.92
CA ASP A 191 7.36 27.82 5.11
C ASP A 191 8.07 27.03 6.21
N ALA A 192 8.62 25.85 5.89
CA ALA A 192 9.39 25.03 6.81
C ALA A 192 10.66 25.74 7.32
N ALA A 193 11.36 26.49 6.46
CA ALA A 193 12.57 27.23 6.82
C ALA A 193 12.30 28.36 7.85
N ARG A 194 11.09 28.92 7.89
CA ARG A 194 10.68 29.95 8.85
C ARG A 194 10.32 29.40 10.22
N ILE A 195 10.13 28.08 10.35
CA ILE A 195 9.81 27.47 11.64
C ILE A 195 11.01 27.61 12.58
N ASN A 196 10.80 28.29 13.70
CA ASN A 196 11.85 28.41 14.71
C ASN A 196 11.98 27.08 15.49
N GLY A 197 13.18 26.50 15.47
CA GLY A 197 13.51 25.29 16.22
C GLY A 197 14.00 25.53 17.63
N GLU A 198 14.17 26.80 18.06
CA GLU A 198 14.64 27.13 19.42
C GLU A 198 13.60 26.73 20.47
N ILE A 199 14.08 26.06 21.53
CA ILE A 199 13.28 25.71 22.72
C ILE A 199 13.42 26.83 23.75
N THR A 200 12.28 27.43 24.10
CA THR A 200 12.24 28.56 25.06
C THR A 200 12.04 28.08 26.49
N GLU A 201 12.39 28.93 27.46
CA GLU A 201 12.10 28.68 28.89
C GLU A 201 10.60 28.42 29.16
N LYS A 202 9.72 28.97 28.34
CA LYS A 202 8.28 28.72 28.44
C LYS A 202 7.96 27.29 28.01
N ASP A 203 8.57 26.82 26.90
CA ASP A 203 8.34 25.48 26.41
C ASP A 203 8.79 24.43 27.42
N ILE A 204 9.89 24.69 28.14
CA ILE A 204 10.41 23.82 29.18
C ILE A 204 9.42 23.77 30.37
N ARG A 205 8.93 24.94 30.86
CA ARG A 205 8.03 24.99 32.00
C ARG A 205 6.66 24.34 31.76
N ASP A 206 6.17 24.42 30.54
CA ASP A 206 4.85 23.87 30.16
C ASP A 206 4.90 22.36 29.90
N ARG A 207 6.07 21.70 30.10
CA ARG A 207 6.31 20.28 29.80
C ARG A 207 6.86 19.53 31.03
N ARG A 208 6.61 18.22 31.06
CA ARG A 208 7.29 17.35 32.03
C ARG A 208 8.72 17.12 31.55
N ASP A 209 9.69 17.36 32.43
CA ASP A 209 11.11 17.29 32.12
C ASP A 209 11.65 15.88 32.34
N PHE A 210 12.24 15.30 31.27
CA PHE A 210 12.88 13.99 31.26
C PHE A 210 14.36 14.07 30.86
N ARG A 211 14.97 15.25 30.78
CA ARG A 211 16.34 15.42 30.33
C ARG A 211 17.39 14.71 31.20
N ASP A 212 17.08 14.53 32.49
CA ASP A 212 17.95 13.82 33.44
C ASP A 212 17.59 12.32 33.58
N VAL A 213 16.66 11.79 32.75
CA VAL A 213 16.29 10.38 32.75
C VAL A 213 16.98 9.67 31.62
N PRO A 214 17.71 8.56 31.87
CA PRO A 214 18.38 7.80 30.80
C PRO A 214 17.45 7.49 29.64
N THR A 215 17.76 8.03 28.46
CA THR A 215 16.89 8.02 27.27
C THR A 215 17.73 7.68 26.03
N PHE A 216 17.19 6.85 25.12
CA PHE A 216 17.87 6.48 23.89
C PHE A 216 16.89 6.16 22.77
N THR A 217 17.38 6.18 21.52
CA THR A 217 16.66 5.71 20.34
C THR A 217 17.28 4.42 19.79
N ILE A 218 16.48 3.56 19.11
CA ILE A 218 16.93 2.40 18.38
C ILE A 218 16.30 2.42 16.99
N ASP A 219 17.12 2.65 15.95
CA ASP A 219 16.67 2.92 14.60
C ASP A 219 17.52 2.15 13.56
N PRO A 220 17.07 2.05 12.28
CA PRO A 220 17.92 1.60 11.19
C PRO A 220 19.21 2.41 11.11
N ALA A 221 20.32 1.80 10.68
CA ALA A 221 21.63 2.44 10.67
C ALA A 221 21.68 3.72 9.82
N ASP A 222 20.92 3.78 8.75
CA ASP A 222 20.82 4.87 7.78
C ASP A 222 19.69 5.88 8.07
N ALA A 223 18.86 5.64 9.10
CA ALA A 223 17.79 6.56 9.48
C ALA A 223 18.31 7.90 9.97
N LYS A 224 17.55 8.97 9.68
CA LYS A 224 17.81 10.36 10.10
C LYS A 224 16.62 10.99 10.83
N ASP A 225 15.42 10.42 10.65
CA ASP A 225 14.13 10.88 11.16
C ASP A 225 13.70 10.04 12.38
N PHE A 226 14.33 10.29 13.53
CA PHE A 226 14.06 9.55 14.75
C PHE A 226 12.74 10.01 15.36
N ASP A 227 11.68 9.21 15.13
CA ASP A 227 10.33 9.49 15.62
C ASP A 227 10.16 9.23 17.12
N ASP A 228 10.85 8.20 17.66
CA ASP A 228 10.64 7.69 19.01
C ASP A 228 11.92 7.44 19.79
N ALA A 229 11.81 7.65 21.12
CA ALA A 229 12.85 7.34 22.09
C ALA A 229 12.23 6.65 23.31
N LEU A 230 13.01 5.80 23.97
CA LEU A 230 12.64 5.12 25.20
C LEU A 230 13.45 5.63 26.37
N SER A 231 12.81 5.89 27.50
CA SER A 231 13.47 6.15 28.78
C SER A 231 13.07 5.13 29.84
N LEU A 232 13.97 4.87 30.77
CA LEU A 232 13.72 3.95 31.87
C LEU A 232 14.26 4.48 33.20
N LYS A 233 13.39 4.48 34.23
CA LYS A 233 13.76 4.86 35.57
C LYS A 233 13.17 3.88 36.59
N LYS A 234 13.98 3.43 37.53
CA LYS A 234 13.51 2.62 38.66
C LYS A 234 12.85 3.50 39.70
N LEU A 235 11.65 3.14 40.13
CA LEU A 235 10.90 3.86 41.15
C LEU A 235 11.22 3.34 42.59
N GLU A 236 10.95 4.14 43.59
CA GLU A 236 11.20 3.78 45.01
C GLU A 236 10.41 2.53 45.44
N ASN A 237 9.24 2.27 44.86
CA ASN A 237 8.41 1.10 45.13
C ASN A 237 8.91 -0.19 44.41
N GLY A 238 10.03 -0.10 43.70
CA GLY A 238 10.63 -1.22 42.96
C GLY A 238 10.14 -1.41 41.54
N ASN A 239 9.06 -0.72 41.12
CA ASN A 239 8.52 -0.72 39.78
C ASN A 239 9.40 0.09 38.82
N TRP A 240 9.08 0.01 37.51
CA TRP A 240 9.76 0.76 36.48
C TRP A 240 8.87 1.85 35.88
N GLU A 241 9.37 3.07 35.78
CA GLU A 241 8.77 4.10 34.95
C GLU A 241 9.41 4.01 33.57
N ALA A 242 8.63 3.57 32.57
CA ALA A 242 9.03 3.52 31.17
C ALA A 242 8.37 4.69 30.42
N GLY A 243 9.17 5.56 29.83
CA GLY A 243 8.74 6.65 28.99
C GLY A 243 8.87 6.27 27.51
N ILE A 244 7.81 6.53 26.75
CA ILE A 244 7.78 6.40 25.29
C ILE A 244 7.60 7.82 24.76
N HIS A 245 8.67 8.39 24.21
CA HIS A 245 8.76 9.78 23.82
C HIS A 245 8.71 9.89 22.31
N ILE A 246 7.72 10.59 21.78
CA ILE A 246 7.48 10.74 20.36
C ILE A 246 7.74 12.19 19.95
N ALA A 247 8.38 12.41 18.81
CA ALA A 247 8.63 13.74 18.27
C ALA A 247 7.36 14.60 18.27
N ASP A 248 7.38 15.78 18.91
CA ASP A 248 6.21 16.68 18.97
C ASP A 248 6.08 17.52 17.69
N VAL A 249 5.88 16.82 16.54
CA VAL A 249 5.72 17.44 15.22
C VAL A 249 4.62 18.50 15.25
N THR A 250 3.52 18.25 15.99
CA THR A 250 2.36 19.14 16.06
C THR A 250 2.62 20.44 16.82
N TYR A 251 3.71 20.50 17.56
CA TYR A 251 4.20 21.74 18.14
C TYR A 251 4.74 22.68 17.06
N TYR A 252 5.45 22.16 16.07
CA TYR A 252 6.09 22.93 15.00
C TYR A 252 5.16 23.14 13.80
N VAL A 253 4.52 22.09 13.32
CA VAL A 253 3.61 22.11 12.15
C VAL A 253 2.21 22.52 12.62
N LYS A 254 1.85 23.78 12.39
CA LYS A 254 0.56 24.32 12.84
C LYS A 254 -0.56 24.09 11.82
N PRO A 255 -1.82 23.90 12.29
CA PRO A 255 -2.97 23.85 11.43
C PRO A 255 -3.07 25.08 10.53
N GLY A 256 -3.25 24.87 9.20
CA GLY A 256 -3.39 25.90 8.21
C GLY A 256 -2.07 26.47 7.66
N SER A 257 -0.91 25.93 8.03
CA SER A 257 0.37 26.22 7.37
C SER A 257 0.48 25.48 6.02
N LEU A 258 1.32 25.98 5.12
CA LEU A 258 1.61 25.28 3.85
C LEU A 258 2.25 23.92 4.09
N THR A 259 3.13 23.83 5.06
CA THR A 259 3.77 22.56 5.50
C THR A 259 2.72 21.55 5.96
N GLU A 260 1.67 21.98 6.67
CA GLU A 260 0.60 21.08 7.08
C GLU A 260 -0.26 20.62 5.91
N ASP A 261 -0.60 21.52 5.00
CA ASP A 261 -1.41 21.18 3.83
C ASP A 261 -0.68 20.16 2.94
N GLU A 262 0.63 20.32 2.78
CA GLU A 262 1.49 19.33 2.11
C GLU A 262 1.52 17.99 2.84
N ALA A 263 1.69 17.99 4.18
CA ALA A 263 1.66 16.77 4.99
C ALA A 263 0.32 16.04 4.90
N LYS A 264 -0.81 16.77 4.86
CA LYS A 264 -2.14 16.19 4.61
C LYS A 264 -2.23 15.53 3.25
N GLN A 265 -1.73 16.21 2.21
CA GLN A 265 -1.78 15.71 0.84
C GLN A 265 -0.95 14.43 0.68
N ARG A 266 0.29 14.42 1.20
CA ARG A 266 1.16 13.23 1.18
C ARG A 266 0.65 12.11 2.08
N ALA A 267 0.13 12.46 3.24
CA ALA A 267 -0.39 11.60 4.31
C ALA A 267 0.60 10.59 4.90
N THR A 268 1.62 10.19 4.18
CA THR A 268 2.67 9.27 4.62
C THR A 268 3.98 9.50 3.85
N SER A 269 5.12 9.18 4.47
CA SER A 269 6.38 9.03 3.74
C SER A 269 6.34 7.78 2.86
N VAL A 270 7.09 7.78 1.75
CA VAL A 270 7.16 6.68 0.78
C VAL A 270 8.59 6.11 0.79
N TYR A 271 8.69 4.81 1.02
CA TYR A 271 9.96 4.10 1.10
C TYR A 271 10.20 3.34 -0.20
N LEU A 272 11.12 3.81 -1.03
CA LEU A 272 11.58 3.06 -2.19
C LEU A 272 12.81 2.23 -1.81
N VAL A 273 13.24 1.40 -2.71
CA VAL A 273 14.38 0.48 -2.49
C VAL A 273 15.70 1.21 -2.16
N ASP A 274 15.84 2.47 -2.56
CA ASP A 274 17.09 3.26 -2.45
C ASP A 274 16.94 4.58 -1.68
N ARG A 275 15.72 5.03 -1.46
CA ARG A 275 15.44 6.36 -0.87
C ARG A 275 14.11 6.43 -0.16
N VAL A 276 14.00 7.41 0.72
CA VAL A 276 12.74 7.80 1.34
C VAL A 276 12.28 9.12 0.71
N VAL A 277 11.01 9.17 0.29
CA VAL A 277 10.33 10.42 -0.05
C VAL A 277 9.56 10.88 1.19
N PRO A 278 10.03 11.89 1.90
CA PRO A 278 9.50 12.22 3.22
C PRO A 278 8.13 12.93 3.12
N MET A 279 7.30 12.75 4.17
CA MET A 279 6.03 13.45 4.34
C MET A 279 6.25 14.94 4.67
N LEU A 280 7.29 15.25 5.41
CA LEU A 280 7.67 16.60 5.83
C LEU A 280 9.01 17.00 5.22
N PRO A 281 9.26 18.32 4.96
CA PRO A 281 10.59 18.80 4.55
C PRO A 281 11.71 18.34 5.48
N GLU A 282 12.89 18.07 4.93
CA GLU A 282 14.02 17.47 5.68
C GLU A 282 14.44 18.30 6.91
N ARG A 283 14.33 19.62 6.84
CA ARG A 283 14.54 20.50 8.01
C ARG A 283 13.69 20.10 9.21
N LEU A 284 12.44 19.63 8.97
CA LEU A 284 11.57 19.17 10.05
C LEU A 284 11.81 17.72 10.38
N SER A 285 11.83 16.85 9.36
CA SER A 285 11.92 15.40 9.58
C SER A 285 13.28 14.97 10.14
N ASN A 286 14.40 15.55 9.66
CA ASN A 286 15.74 15.10 9.97
C ASN A 286 16.45 15.96 11.03
N GLU A 287 15.95 17.20 11.29
CA GLU A 287 16.63 18.15 12.18
C GLU A 287 15.76 18.52 13.39
N ILE A 288 14.73 19.37 13.19
CA ILE A 288 13.97 20.00 14.30
C ILE A 288 13.20 18.95 15.09
N CYS A 289 12.47 18.06 14.41
CA CYS A 289 11.62 17.07 15.08
C CYS A 289 12.36 15.79 15.44
N SER A 290 13.40 15.42 14.69
CA SER A 290 14.17 14.19 14.91
C SER A 290 14.80 14.16 16.30
N LEU A 291 14.62 13.07 17.04
CA LEU A 291 15.09 12.91 18.44
C LEU A 291 16.58 12.57 18.48
N ARG A 292 17.40 13.47 17.95
CA ARG A 292 18.86 13.32 17.83
C ARG A 292 19.52 13.29 19.20
N PRO A 293 20.58 12.47 19.37
CA PRO A 293 21.28 12.36 20.65
C PRO A 293 22.00 13.66 21.04
N ALA A 294 22.12 13.91 22.36
CA ALA A 294 22.78 15.06 22.97
C ALA A 294 22.16 16.42 22.59
N GLU A 295 20.89 16.43 22.20
CA GLU A 295 20.11 17.64 21.90
C GLU A 295 18.81 17.63 22.72
N ASP A 296 18.45 18.80 23.28
CA ASP A 296 17.10 18.96 23.88
C ASP A 296 16.06 18.87 22.79
N LYS A 297 15.04 18.01 22.96
CA LYS A 297 13.95 17.79 22.00
C LYS A 297 12.59 17.85 22.66
N LEU A 298 11.66 18.51 21.98
CA LEU A 298 10.27 18.53 22.38
C LEU A 298 9.57 17.25 21.93
N THR A 299 8.91 16.60 22.91
CA THR A 299 8.25 15.32 22.67
C THR A 299 6.81 15.32 23.17
N TYR A 300 6.02 14.39 22.65
CA TYR A 300 4.72 13.99 23.15
C TYR A 300 4.85 12.57 23.70
N SER A 301 4.60 12.36 24.98
CA SER A 301 4.97 11.11 25.61
C SER A 301 3.80 10.35 26.20
N ALA A 302 3.94 9.02 26.18
CA ALA A 302 3.19 8.07 26.95
C ALA A 302 4.11 7.47 28.01
N VAL A 303 3.80 7.67 29.28
CA VAL A 303 4.63 7.24 30.41
C VAL A 303 3.86 6.22 31.22
N PHE A 304 4.50 5.09 31.52
CA PHE A 304 3.88 3.97 32.21
C PHE A 304 4.67 3.55 33.44
N GLU A 305 3.97 3.32 34.55
CA GLU A 305 4.50 2.54 35.65
C GLU A 305 4.22 1.05 35.39
N LEU A 306 5.28 0.27 35.30
CA LEU A 306 5.24 -1.16 35.03
C LEU A 306 5.80 -1.95 36.22
N ASP A 307 5.11 -3.02 36.59
CA ASP A 307 5.63 -4.00 37.55
C ASP A 307 6.58 -5.00 36.87
N GLU A 308 7.15 -5.92 37.63
CA GLU A 308 8.04 -6.96 37.16
C GLU A 308 7.37 -7.93 36.13
N LYS A 309 6.04 -7.97 36.10
CA LYS A 309 5.26 -8.76 35.12
C LYS A 309 4.86 -7.95 33.90
N ALA A 310 5.35 -6.72 33.75
CA ALA A 310 4.93 -5.78 32.73
C ALA A 310 3.39 -5.50 32.74
N GLU A 311 2.78 -5.44 33.95
CA GLU A 311 1.43 -4.89 34.08
C GLU A 311 1.48 -3.37 34.24
N VAL A 312 0.61 -2.69 33.52
CA VAL A 312 0.50 -1.23 33.61
C VAL A 312 -0.28 -0.87 34.86
N LEU A 313 0.40 -0.34 35.86
CA LEU A 313 -0.18 0.10 37.15
C LEU A 313 -0.67 1.54 37.06
N ASN A 314 0.08 2.41 36.37
CA ASN A 314 -0.27 3.81 36.17
C ASN A 314 0.11 4.27 34.77
N GLU A 315 -0.56 5.31 34.25
CA GLU A 315 -0.30 5.88 32.92
C GLU A 315 -0.49 7.40 32.93
N TRP A 316 0.37 8.07 32.16
CA TRP A 316 0.30 9.50 31.94
C TRP A 316 0.59 9.82 30.45
N PHE A 317 -0.14 10.78 29.89
CA PHE A 317 0.03 11.27 28.53
C PHE A 317 0.16 12.78 28.53
N GLY A 318 1.12 13.30 27.78
CA GLY A 318 1.31 14.73 27.67
C GLY A 318 2.61 15.13 27.00
N ARG A 319 2.84 16.44 26.97
CA ARG A 319 4.05 17.00 26.37
C ARG A 319 5.22 16.93 27.33
N THR A 320 6.36 16.56 26.81
CA THR A 320 7.62 16.42 27.56
C THR A 320 8.77 17.10 26.84
N ILE A 321 9.89 17.22 27.52
CA ILE A 321 11.20 17.55 26.96
C ILE A 321 12.18 16.46 27.35
N ILE A 322 12.98 16.00 26.40
CA ILE A 322 14.02 14.98 26.61
C ILE A 322 15.38 15.48 26.13
N ASN A 323 16.44 14.84 26.60
CA ASN A 323 17.75 14.85 25.99
C ASN A 323 18.20 13.41 25.83
N SER A 324 18.27 12.90 24.59
CA SER A 324 18.62 11.51 24.32
C SER A 324 20.12 11.31 24.52
N ASP A 325 20.51 10.36 25.39
CA ASP A 325 21.91 10.07 25.71
C ASP A 325 22.61 9.33 24.56
N ARG A 326 21.86 8.48 23.82
CA ARG A 326 22.46 7.58 22.85
C ARG A 326 21.47 7.25 21.72
N ARG A 327 21.99 7.19 20.50
CA ARG A 327 21.31 6.55 19.37
C ARG A 327 21.95 5.19 19.10
N PHE A 328 21.16 4.12 19.09
CA PHE A 328 21.57 2.77 18.68
C PHE A 328 21.05 2.43 17.29
N SER A 329 21.83 1.68 16.52
CA SER A 329 21.27 0.88 15.44
C SER A 329 20.63 -0.40 16.03
N TYR A 330 19.72 -1.04 15.26
CA TYR A 330 19.16 -2.33 15.69
C TYR A 330 20.24 -3.38 15.95
N ASP A 331 21.31 -3.40 15.15
CA ASP A 331 22.41 -4.35 15.32
C ASP A 331 23.21 -4.08 16.61
N GLU A 332 23.48 -2.81 16.93
CA GLU A 332 24.14 -2.45 18.20
C GLU A 332 23.29 -2.83 19.40
N ALA A 333 21.99 -2.54 19.37
CA ALA A 333 21.07 -2.91 20.46
C ALA A 333 20.92 -4.44 20.59
N GLN A 334 20.89 -5.16 19.46
CA GLN A 334 20.88 -6.61 19.43
C GLN A 334 22.13 -7.20 20.06
N MET A 335 23.31 -6.62 19.77
CA MET A 335 24.58 -7.04 20.38
C MET A 335 24.54 -6.89 21.91
N VAL A 336 23.97 -5.78 22.45
CA VAL A 336 23.81 -5.60 23.89
C VAL A 336 22.88 -6.66 24.49
N ILE A 337 21.78 -6.98 23.81
CA ILE A 337 20.83 -8.01 24.25
C ILE A 337 21.51 -9.39 24.28
N ASP A 338 22.26 -9.75 23.25
CA ASP A 338 22.86 -11.09 23.09
C ASP A 338 24.05 -11.32 24.02
N THR A 339 24.87 -10.28 24.26
CA THR A 339 26.08 -10.40 25.07
C THR A 339 25.90 -10.00 26.53
N GLY A 340 24.87 -9.20 26.85
CA GLY A 340 24.68 -8.59 28.16
C GLY A 340 25.71 -7.50 28.49
N GLU A 341 26.47 -7.02 27.47
CA GLU A 341 27.52 -6.01 27.64
C GLU A 341 27.32 -4.87 26.62
N GLY A 342 27.69 -3.67 27.00
CA GLY A 342 27.61 -2.47 26.15
C GLY A 342 27.06 -1.25 26.87
N ASP A 343 26.92 -0.16 26.11
CA ASP A 343 26.33 1.08 26.57
C ASP A 343 24.85 0.86 26.98
N MET A 344 24.42 1.53 28.07
CA MET A 344 23.05 1.50 28.58
C MET A 344 22.46 0.08 28.74
N LYS A 345 23.35 -0.91 29.00
CA LYS A 345 22.96 -2.33 29.07
C LYS A 345 21.84 -2.60 30.08
N GLU A 346 21.86 -1.92 31.24
CA GLU A 346 20.83 -2.10 32.26
C GLU A 346 19.45 -1.73 31.70
N GLN A 347 19.35 -0.57 31.05
CA GLN A 347 18.12 -0.06 30.47
C GLN A 347 17.62 -0.95 29.35
N ILE A 348 18.50 -1.34 28.42
CA ILE A 348 18.17 -2.19 27.27
C ILE A 348 17.69 -3.56 27.72
N LEU A 349 18.40 -4.21 28.65
CA LEU A 349 18.08 -5.55 29.13
C LEU A 349 16.75 -5.59 29.91
N VAL A 350 16.48 -4.58 30.75
CA VAL A 350 15.22 -4.47 31.47
C VAL A 350 14.06 -4.22 30.50
N LEU A 351 14.20 -3.26 29.57
CA LEU A 351 13.17 -3.01 28.57
C LEU A 351 12.94 -4.21 27.67
N HIS A 352 13.99 -4.94 27.30
CA HIS A 352 13.87 -6.19 26.55
C HIS A 352 13.05 -7.25 27.33
N ASP A 353 13.35 -7.46 28.61
CA ASP A 353 12.59 -8.41 29.45
C ASP A 353 11.10 -8.03 29.57
N LEU A 354 10.83 -6.74 29.80
CA LEU A 354 9.46 -6.20 29.84
C LEU A 354 8.76 -6.38 28.47
N ALA A 355 9.43 -6.09 27.36
CA ALA A 355 8.89 -6.27 26.02
C ALA A 355 8.53 -7.74 25.71
N GLN A 356 9.39 -8.69 26.10
CA GLN A 356 9.10 -10.12 25.93
C GLN A 356 7.86 -10.56 26.73
N LYS A 357 7.67 -10.01 27.93
CA LYS A 357 6.47 -10.25 28.74
C LYS A 357 5.22 -9.65 28.09
N LEU A 358 5.30 -8.41 27.56
CA LEU A 358 4.20 -7.77 26.82
C LEU A 358 3.82 -8.60 25.58
N ARG A 359 4.83 -9.03 24.80
CA ARG A 359 4.66 -9.88 23.61
C ARG A 359 3.96 -11.19 23.96
N SER A 360 4.44 -11.88 24.99
CA SER A 360 3.86 -13.15 25.45
C SER A 360 2.39 -13.01 25.83
N LYS A 361 2.03 -11.94 26.55
CA LYS A 361 0.63 -11.63 26.88
C LYS A 361 -0.21 -11.39 25.64
N ARG A 362 0.29 -10.58 24.69
CA ARG A 362 -0.41 -10.25 23.44
C ARG A 362 -0.75 -11.52 22.64
N PHE A 363 0.20 -12.44 22.49
CA PHE A 363 -0.03 -13.73 21.83
C PHE A 363 -0.99 -14.64 22.60
N ALA A 364 -0.94 -14.63 23.93
CA ALA A 364 -1.88 -15.38 24.76
C ALA A 364 -3.32 -14.87 24.61
N TYR A 365 -3.52 -13.56 24.34
CA TYR A 365 -4.81 -12.97 24.02
C TYR A 365 -5.29 -13.23 22.59
N GLY A 366 -4.44 -13.76 21.71
CA GLY A 366 -4.81 -14.14 20.35
C GLY A 366 -4.26 -13.21 19.27
N ALA A 367 -3.29 -12.36 19.57
CA ALA A 367 -2.55 -11.69 18.51
C ALA A 367 -1.81 -12.72 17.65
N PHE A 368 -1.66 -12.45 16.36
CA PHE A 368 -0.83 -13.27 15.48
C PHE A 368 0.12 -12.39 14.67
N SER A 369 1.25 -12.94 14.30
CA SER A 369 2.27 -12.31 13.48
C SER A 369 2.70 -13.29 12.39
N PHE A 370 2.96 -12.75 11.23
CA PHE A 370 3.61 -13.49 10.15
C PHE A 370 5.05 -12.99 10.10
N GLU A 371 5.99 -13.87 10.43
CA GLU A 371 7.42 -13.55 10.41
C GLU A 371 7.98 -13.86 9.02
N ARG A 372 7.84 -12.90 8.11
CA ARG A 372 8.43 -13.00 6.78
C ARG A 372 9.73 -12.20 6.75
N ALA A 373 10.81 -12.84 6.30
CA ALA A 373 12.06 -12.13 6.03
C ALA A 373 11.86 -11.08 4.93
N GLU A 374 12.27 -9.86 5.18
CA GLU A 374 12.24 -8.79 4.19
C GLU A 374 13.43 -8.91 3.25
N VAL A 375 13.14 -8.84 1.95
CA VAL A 375 14.16 -8.81 0.90
C VAL A 375 14.72 -7.41 0.78
N GLN A 376 16.02 -7.25 1.02
CA GLN A 376 16.75 -6.01 0.77
C GLN A 376 17.79 -6.23 -0.32
N PHE A 377 17.87 -5.27 -1.26
CA PHE A 377 18.90 -5.26 -2.28
C PHE A 377 20.13 -4.49 -1.79
N GLU A 378 21.30 -5.11 -1.92
CA GLU A 378 22.54 -4.36 -1.85
C GLU A 378 22.74 -3.63 -3.17
N LEU A 379 22.86 -2.30 -3.11
CA LEU A 379 23.02 -1.45 -4.29
C LEU A 379 24.45 -0.90 -4.33
N ASP A 380 25.00 -0.76 -5.54
CA ASP A 380 26.22 0.01 -5.77
C ASP A 380 25.97 1.53 -5.76
N GLU A 381 27.00 2.33 -5.97
CA GLU A 381 26.91 3.79 -6.01
C GLU A 381 26.01 4.34 -7.13
N ASN A 382 25.74 3.54 -8.15
CA ASN A 382 24.85 3.87 -9.27
C ASN A 382 23.43 3.32 -9.07
N GLY A 383 23.18 2.66 -7.93
CA GLY A 383 21.91 2.02 -7.61
C GLY A 383 21.67 0.68 -8.30
N LYS A 384 22.72 0.05 -8.90
CA LYS A 384 22.64 -1.29 -9.49
C LYS A 384 22.61 -2.36 -8.37
N PRO A 385 21.73 -3.36 -8.42
CA PRO A 385 21.68 -4.41 -7.41
C PRO A 385 22.88 -5.36 -7.54
N LEU A 386 23.65 -5.50 -6.47
CA LEU A 386 24.80 -6.40 -6.36
C LEU A 386 24.42 -7.75 -5.77
N GLY A 387 23.46 -7.77 -4.86
CA GLY A 387 23.04 -8.96 -4.13
C GLY A 387 21.71 -8.76 -3.43
N VAL A 388 21.23 -9.85 -2.84
CA VAL A 388 20.02 -9.89 -2.03
C VAL A 388 20.38 -10.31 -0.62
N LYS A 389 19.96 -9.52 0.36
CA LYS A 389 20.04 -9.85 1.78
C LYS A 389 18.64 -10.08 2.36
N PHE A 390 18.55 -11.03 3.28
CA PHE A 390 17.35 -11.23 4.07
C PHE A 390 17.55 -10.57 5.42
N ARG A 391 16.64 -9.67 5.77
CA ARG A 391 16.66 -9.03 7.08
C ARG A 391 15.77 -9.82 8.03
N ASP A 392 16.37 -10.49 9.00
CA ASP A 392 15.66 -11.10 10.09
C ASP A 392 15.27 -10.05 11.13
N THR A 393 14.05 -10.16 11.64
CA THR A 393 13.57 -9.30 12.72
C THR A 393 14.14 -9.80 14.04
N GLY A 394 15.20 -9.16 14.53
CA GLY A 394 15.84 -9.47 15.83
C GLY A 394 14.97 -9.09 17.03
N THR A 395 15.40 -9.50 18.23
CA THR A 395 14.70 -9.19 19.49
C THR A 395 14.79 -7.71 19.86
N ALA A 396 15.79 -6.98 19.34
CA ALA A 396 15.86 -5.52 19.43
C ALA A 396 14.71 -4.84 18.69
N ASN A 397 14.31 -5.35 17.51
CA ASN A 397 13.12 -4.85 16.79
C ASN A 397 11.84 -5.11 17.59
N GLN A 398 11.74 -6.31 18.20
CA GLN A 398 10.59 -6.68 19.04
C GLN A 398 10.47 -5.79 20.28
N LEU A 399 11.61 -5.38 20.86
CA LEU A 399 11.63 -4.43 21.99
C LEU A 399 10.91 -3.13 21.62
N ILE A 400 11.34 -2.48 20.52
CA ILE A 400 10.72 -1.23 20.06
C ILE A 400 9.26 -1.47 19.67
N GLU A 401 8.96 -2.53 18.90
CA GLU A 401 7.58 -2.88 18.50
C GLU A 401 6.63 -2.94 19.70
N GLU A 402 6.98 -3.67 20.76
CA GLU A 402 6.06 -3.88 21.89
C GLU A 402 5.82 -2.60 22.70
N PHE A 403 6.81 -1.71 22.86
CA PHE A 403 6.59 -0.41 23.51
C PHE A 403 5.79 0.55 22.62
N MET A 404 6.00 0.55 21.30
CA MET A 404 5.18 1.32 20.37
C MET A 404 3.73 0.80 20.35
N LEU A 405 3.52 -0.52 20.35
CA LEU A 405 2.20 -1.13 20.47
C LEU A 405 1.53 -0.77 21.81
N LEU A 406 2.28 -0.76 22.92
CA LEU A 406 1.78 -0.37 24.22
C LEU A 406 1.28 1.08 24.20
N ALA A 407 2.08 2.04 23.73
CA ALA A 407 1.71 3.44 23.63
C ALA A 407 0.46 3.63 22.75
N ASN A 408 0.48 3.10 21.52
CA ASN A 408 -0.63 3.18 20.57
C ASN A 408 -1.94 2.64 21.16
N ARG A 409 -1.88 1.47 21.77
CA ARG A 409 -3.03 0.84 22.42
C ARG A 409 -3.55 1.68 23.58
N ARG A 410 -2.68 2.11 24.51
CA ARG A 410 -3.10 2.80 25.72
C ARG A 410 -3.66 4.19 25.44
N VAL A 411 -3.10 4.92 24.46
CA VAL A 411 -3.66 6.19 23.97
C VAL A 411 -5.08 5.98 23.41
N ALA A 412 -5.28 4.95 22.58
CA ALA A 412 -6.60 4.63 22.04
C ALA A 412 -7.59 4.20 23.13
N GLU A 413 -7.14 3.41 24.12
CA GLU A 413 -7.96 3.02 25.27
C GLU A 413 -8.34 4.20 26.18
N TYR A 414 -7.42 5.15 26.37
CA TYR A 414 -7.68 6.36 27.15
C TYR A 414 -8.85 7.15 26.55
N VAL A 415 -8.82 7.44 25.27
CA VAL A 415 -9.91 8.16 24.60
C VAL A 415 -11.18 7.31 24.52
N GLY A 416 -11.07 6.07 24.07
CA GLY A 416 -12.25 5.20 23.84
C GLY A 416 -12.97 4.76 25.09
N LYS A 417 -12.27 4.61 26.24
CA LYS A 417 -12.84 4.16 27.51
C LYS A 417 -13.14 5.29 28.49
N LYS A 418 -12.18 6.23 28.69
CA LYS A 418 -12.30 7.31 29.66
C LYS A 418 -13.04 8.53 29.12
N LEU A 419 -12.90 8.82 27.80
CA LEU A 419 -13.51 9.97 27.14
C LEU A 419 -14.61 9.53 26.15
N ARG A 420 -15.48 8.64 26.58
CA ARG A 420 -16.53 8.01 25.74
C ARG A 420 -17.29 9.03 24.89
N GLY A 421 -17.56 8.69 23.63
CA GLY A 421 -18.33 9.51 22.70
C GLY A 421 -17.51 10.61 22.00
N LYS A 422 -16.22 10.76 22.32
CA LYS A 422 -15.34 11.69 21.62
C LYS A 422 -14.86 11.11 20.30
N THR A 423 -14.77 11.94 19.25
CA THR A 423 -14.23 11.55 17.94
C THR A 423 -12.74 11.28 18.06
N PHE A 424 -12.30 10.16 17.54
CA PHE A 424 -10.86 9.82 17.54
C PHE A 424 -10.48 9.09 16.27
N VAL A 425 -9.18 9.03 15.97
CA VAL A 425 -8.64 8.26 14.86
C VAL A 425 -8.19 6.91 15.40
N TYR A 426 -8.80 5.85 14.87
CA TYR A 426 -8.44 4.47 15.18
C TYR A 426 -7.76 3.82 13.97
N ARG A 427 -6.82 2.93 14.24
CA ARG A 427 -6.33 1.96 13.26
C ARG A 427 -7.12 0.68 13.45
N ILE A 428 -8.04 0.41 12.54
CA ILE A 428 -8.95 -0.73 12.65
C ILE A 428 -8.51 -1.85 11.70
N HIS A 429 -8.77 -3.08 12.12
CA HIS A 429 -8.54 -4.28 11.31
C HIS A 429 -9.70 -5.24 11.55
N ASP A 430 -10.50 -5.45 10.52
CA ASP A 430 -11.68 -6.30 10.59
C ASP A 430 -11.31 -7.79 10.63
N LYS A 431 -12.29 -8.61 10.93
CA LYS A 431 -12.18 -10.07 10.84
C LYS A 431 -11.90 -10.48 9.39
N PRO A 432 -11.21 -11.61 9.19
CA PRO A 432 -11.03 -12.15 7.84
C PRO A 432 -12.36 -12.60 7.23
N ASP A 433 -12.41 -12.54 5.91
CA ASP A 433 -13.54 -13.01 5.13
C ASP A 433 -13.75 -14.54 5.34
N PRO A 434 -14.96 -14.99 5.75
CA PRO A 434 -15.25 -16.41 6.00
C PRO A 434 -14.99 -17.31 4.79
N GLU A 435 -15.29 -16.86 3.57
CA GLU A 435 -15.04 -17.61 2.34
C GLU A 435 -13.56 -17.80 2.08
N LYS A 436 -12.76 -16.72 2.22
CA LYS A 436 -11.31 -16.79 2.08
C LYS A 436 -10.66 -17.71 3.13
N ILE A 437 -11.18 -17.70 4.37
CA ILE A 437 -10.74 -18.65 5.40
C ILE A 437 -11.12 -20.07 5.06
N SER A 438 -12.29 -20.31 4.49
CA SER A 438 -12.68 -21.65 4.02
C SER A 438 -11.75 -22.17 2.93
N ASN A 439 -11.44 -21.32 1.94
CA ASN A 439 -10.49 -21.64 0.89
C ASN A 439 -9.09 -21.90 1.43
N PHE A 440 -8.63 -21.09 2.39
CA PHE A 440 -7.37 -21.31 3.09
C PHE A 440 -7.33 -22.65 3.83
N ARG A 441 -8.41 -23.03 4.54
CA ARG A 441 -8.51 -24.34 5.20
C ARG A 441 -8.36 -25.49 4.21
N THR A 442 -9.06 -25.41 3.07
CA THR A 442 -8.95 -26.41 2.01
C THR A 442 -7.52 -26.49 1.48
N PHE A 443 -6.88 -25.34 1.25
CA PHE A 443 -5.52 -25.26 0.76
C PHE A 443 -4.50 -25.97 1.66
N ILE A 444 -4.49 -25.68 2.98
CA ILE A 444 -3.49 -26.25 3.90
C ILE A 444 -3.64 -27.77 4.13
N THR A 445 -4.83 -28.36 3.87
CA THR A 445 -5.02 -29.81 3.99
C THR A 445 -4.15 -30.59 3.02
N ARG A 446 -3.73 -30.00 1.91
CA ARG A 446 -2.83 -30.62 0.92
C ARG A 446 -1.44 -30.89 1.48
N PHE A 447 -1.00 -30.05 2.44
CA PHE A 447 0.26 -30.20 3.15
C PHE A 447 0.10 -31.03 4.44
N GLY A 448 -1.10 -31.58 4.68
CA GLY A 448 -1.40 -32.39 5.87
C GLY A 448 -1.77 -31.58 7.11
N TYR A 449 -1.89 -30.26 7.00
CA TYR A 449 -2.28 -29.40 8.12
C TYR A 449 -3.80 -29.28 8.24
N LYS A 450 -4.28 -29.00 9.46
CA LYS A 450 -5.70 -28.81 9.75
C LYS A 450 -5.90 -27.54 10.58
N LEU A 451 -6.71 -26.64 10.08
CA LEU A 451 -7.15 -25.47 10.83
C LEU A 451 -8.56 -25.74 11.40
N THR A 452 -8.60 -26.32 12.60
CA THR A 452 -9.84 -26.65 13.31
C THR A 452 -10.12 -25.58 14.33
N SER A 453 -11.11 -24.71 14.10
CA SER A 453 -11.72 -23.88 15.14
C SER A 453 -12.92 -23.12 14.65
N ASP A 454 -13.76 -22.72 15.59
CA ASP A 454 -14.79 -21.70 15.45
C ASP A 454 -14.11 -20.33 15.26
N GLU A 455 -14.84 -19.36 14.76
CA GLU A 455 -14.34 -17.98 14.53
C GLU A 455 -13.63 -17.37 15.77
N ASN A 456 -14.13 -17.66 16.96
CA ASN A 456 -13.58 -17.12 18.22
C ASN A 456 -12.17 -17.66 18.58
N ASN A 457 -11.79 -18.79 18.04
CA ASN A 457 -10.50 -19.44 18.31
C ASN A 457 -9.55 -19.41 17.11
N LEU A 458 -9.99 -18.83 15.97
CA LEU A 458 -9.21 -18.77 14.74
C LEU A 458 -7.79 -18.17 14.95
N PRO A 459 -7.57 -17.06 15.68
CA PRO A 459 -6.22 -16.53 15.90
C PRO A 459 -5.29 -17.54 16.59
N LYS A 460 -5.76 -18.26 17.60
CA LYS A 460 -4.95 -19.26 18.30
C LYS A 460 -4.62 -20.46 17.40
N ALA A 461 -5.58 -20.88 16.57
CA ALA A 461 -5.37 -21.94 15.59
C ALA A 461 -4.36 -21.53 14.51
N MET A 462 -4.43 -20.28 14.04
CA MET A 462 -3.46 -19.70 13.11
C MET A 462 -2.04 -19.69 13.72
N ASN A 463 -1.89 -19.21 14.97
CA ASN A 463 -0.60 -19.20 15.66
C ASN A 463 -0.01 -20.61 15.82
N ARG A 464 -0.85 -21.62 16.07
CA ARG A 464 -0.40 -23.01 16.12
C ARG A 464 0.08 -23.47 14.74
N LEU A 465 -0.70 -23.19 13.70
CA LEU A 465 -0.32 -23.52 12.33
C LEU A 465 1.01 -22.86 11.95
N MET A 466 1.19 -21.54 12.23
CA MET A 466 2.44 -20.83 11.92
C MET A 466 3.64 -21.47 12.64
N LYS A 467 3.50 -21.90 13.89
CA LYS A 467 4.55 -22.64 14.61
C LYS A 467 4.83 -24.01 14.00
N GLU A 468 3.81 -24.71 13.51
CA GLU A 468 3.95 -26.03 12.87
C GLU A 468 4.66 -25.95 11.52
N VAL A 469 4.48 -24.86 10.76
CA VAL A 469 5.10 -24.67 9.45
C VAL A 469 6.47 -23.97 9.50
N ALA A 470 6.85 -23.41 10.65
CA ALA A 470 8.11 -22.68 10.82
C ALA A 470 9.32 -23.53 10.41
N GLY A 471 10.17 -22.99 9.55
CA GLY A 471 11.36 -23.66 9.01
C GLY A 471 11.09 -24.73 7.96
N ARG A 472 9.84 -24.94 7.56
CA ARG A 472 9.47 -25.89 6.50
C ARG A 472 9.43 -25.21 5.13
N SER A 473 9.55 -25.99 4.07
CA SER A 473 9.55 -25.50 2.69
C SER A 473 8.28 -24.76 2.28
N GLU A 474 7.14 -25.17 2.86
CA GLU A 474 5.82 -24.61 2.59
C GLU A 474 5.47 -23.38 3.44
N GLN A 475 6.34 -22.95 4.36
CA GLN A 475 6.09 -21.82 5.27
C GLN A 475 5.67 -20.58 4.51
N ASN A 476 6.48 -20.09 3.59
CA ASN A 476 6.24 -18.83 2.85
C ASN A 476 4.89 -18.83 2.13
N ILE A 477 4.52 -19.94 1.51
CA ILE A 477 3.26 -19.99 0.76
C ILE A 477 2.05 -20.05 1.70
N ILE A 478 2.13 -20.80 2.79
CA ILE A 478 1.05 -20.86 3.78
C ILE A 478 0.85 -19.50 4.43
N GLU A 479 1.92 -18.81 4.82
CA GLU A 479 1.87 -17.44 5.36
C GLU A 479 1.31 -16.45 4.35
N THR A 480 1.71 -16.53 3.08
CA THR A 480 1.20 -15.66 2.01
C THR A 480 -0.30 -15.81 1.81
N ILE A 481 -0.82 -17.06 1.74
CA ILE A 481 -2.25 -17.31 1.56
C ILE A 481 -3.03 -16.93 2.82
N ALA A 482 -2.48 -17.22 4.02
CA ALA A 482 -3.06 -16.78 5.27
C ALA A 482 -3.21 -15.24 5.31
N LEU A 483 -2.17 -14.50 4.91
CA LEU A 483 -2.19 -13.03 4.85
C LEU A 483 -3.21 -12.50 3.83
N ARG A 484 -3.33 -13.14 2.65
CA ARG A 484 -4.33 -12.79 1.62
C ARG A 484 -5.77 -13.00 2.09
N ALA A 485 -5.98 -13.91 3.04
CA ALA A 485 -7.30 -14.16 3.64
C ALA A 485 -7.68 -13.10 4.69
N MET A 486 -6.71 -12.32 5.20
CA MET A 486 -6.97 -11.25 6.17
C MET A 486 -7.55 -10.00 5.51
N ALA A 487 -8.35 -9.25 6.27
CA ALA A 487 -8.77 -7.90 5.90
C ALA A 487 -7.55 -6.96 5.88
N LYS A 488 -7.65 -5.82 5.21
CA LYS A 488 -6.64 -4.76 5.29
C LYS A 488 -6.97 -3.84 6.46
N ALA A 489 -5.95 -3.46 7.24
CA ALA A 489 -6.12 -2.43 8.25
C ALA A 489 -6.30 -1.06 7.58
N VAL A 490 -7.17 -0.22 8.17
CA VAL A 490 -7.46 1.14 7.68
C VAL A 490 -7.59 2.11 8.85
N TYR A 491 -7.52 3.41 8.56
CA TYR A 491 -7.86 4.44 9.55
C TYR A 491 -9.35 4.73 9.52
N SER A 492 -9.97 4.91 10.68
CA SER A 492 -11.40 5.21 10.80
C SER A 492 -11.69 5.99 12.09
N THR A 493 -12.78 6.75 12.06
CA THR A 493 -13.34 7.33 13.29
C THR A 493 -14.26 6.37 14.05
N ASP A 494 -14.61 5.25 13.46
CA ASP A 494 -15.45 4.21 14.06
C ASP A 494 -14.58 3.02 14.50
N ASN A 495 -14.58 2.75 15.78
CA ASN A 495 -13.75 1.71 16.39
C ASN A 495 -14.41 0.33 16.31
N ILE A 496 -13.84 -0.59 15.55
CA ILE A 496 -14.21 -2.01 15.54
C ILE A 496 -13.12 -2.91 16.18
N GLY A 497 -12.03 -2.29 16.67
CA GLY A 497 -10.85 -2.99 17.16
C GLY A 497 -9.86 -3.36 16.06
N HIS A 498 -8.79 -4.02 16.44
CA HIS A 498 -7.73 -4.49 15.54
C HIS A 498 -7.56 -6.01 15.69
N TYR A 499 -8.19 -6.77 14.78
CA TYR A 499 -8.26 -8.22 14.85
C TYR A 499 -6.89 -8.89 14.94
N GLY A 500 -5.95 -8.53 14.06
CA GLY A 500 -4.61 -9.13 14.01
C GLY A 500 -3.79 -8.92 15.29
N LEU A 501 -3.96 -7.78 15.98
CA LEU A 501 -3.28 -7.47 17.24
C LEU A 501 -4.06 -7.92 18.48
N ALA A 502 -5.29 -8.41 18.33
CA ALA A 502 -6.22 -8.74 19.40
C ALA A 502 -6.52 -7.56 20.33
N PHE A 503 -6.51 -6.32 19.81
CA PHE A 503 -6.78 -5.10 20.58
C PHE A 503 -8.20 -4.59 20.34
N LYS A 504 -8.91 -4.24 21.41
CA LYS A 504 -10.24 -3.63 21.33
C LYS A 504 -10.20 -2.15 20.94
N HIS A 505 -9.10 -1.47 21.20
CA HIS A 505 -8.83 -0.10 20.80
C HIS A 505 -7.38 -0.03 20.35
N TYR A 506 -7.15 0.56 19.19
CA TYR A 506 -5.81 0.74 18.66
C TYR A 506 -5.77 1.99 17.78
N THR A 507 -4.68 2.71 17.84
CA THR A 507 -4.38 3.87 17.00
C THR A 507 -2.93 3.87 16.60
N HIS A 508 -2.53 4.79 15.75
CA HIS A 508 -1.14 5.14 15.53
C HIS A 508 -0.86 6.51 16.18
N PHE A 509 0.15 6.53 17.05
CA PHE A 509 0.58 7.70 17.82
C PHE A 509 2.09 7.92 17.72
N THR A 510 2.84 6.90 17.34
CA THR A 510 4.28 6.78 17.56
C THR A 510 5.16 7.21 16.38
N SER A 511 4.60 7.72 15.27
CA SER A 511 5.42 8.11 14.10
C SER A 511 4.85 9.33 13.35
N PRO A 512 4.75 10.52 13.99
CA PRO A 512 4.16 11.70 13.36
C PRO A 512 5.05 12.38 12.31
N ILE A 513 6.36 12.09 12.27
CA ILE A 513 7.25 12.60 11.21
C ILE A 513 6.86 12.02 9.84
N ARG A 514 6.45 10.74 9.85
CA ARG A 514 6.21 9.98 8.62
C ARG A 514 4.77 9.54 8.39
N ARG A 515 3.84 9.80 9.32
CA ARG A 515 2.41 9.46 9.17
C ARG A 515 1.51 10.61 9.67
N TYR A 516 0.69 11.13 8.79
CA TYR A 516 -0.26 12.19 9.13
C TYR A 516 -1.34 11.78 10.15
N PRO A 517 -1.88 10.54 10.16
CA PRO A 517 -2.79 10.09 11.21
C PRO A 517 -2.24 10.23 12.63
N ASP A 518 -0.94 10.02 12.84
CA ASP A 518 -0.29 10.22 14.15
C ASP A 518 -0.33 11.69 14.58
N MET A 519 -0.11 12.63 13.64
CA MET A 519 -0.30 14.07 13.90
C MET A 519 -1.74 14.39 14.27
N MET A 520 -2.72 13.77 13.58
CA MET A 520 -4.14 13.92 13.95
C MET A 520 -4.40 13.44 15.37
N VAL A 521 -3.85 12.28 15.74
CA VAL A 521 -3.99 11.69 17.09
C VAL A 521 -3.37 12.61 18.15
N HIS A 522 -2.16 13.16 17.92
CA HIS A 522 -1.52 14.12 18.83
C HIS A 522 -2.40 15.36 19.07
N ARG A 523 -2.99 15.92 18.01
CA ARG A 523 -3.87 17.09 18.08
C ARG A 523 -5.16 16.79 18.83
N LEU A 524 -5.81 15.67 18.51
CA LEU A 524 -7.04 15.24 19.18
C LEU A 524 -6.80 14.98 20.68
N LEU A 525 -5.72 14.27 21.00
CA LEU A 525 -5.35 14.01 22.38
C LEU A 525 -5.06 15.30 23.15
N THR A 526 -4.32 16.25 22.53
CA THR A 526 -4.07 17.57 23.13
C THR A 526 -5.36 18.33 23.40
N ALA A 527 -6.28 18.39 22.43
CA ALA A 527 -7.56 19.07 22.58
C ALA A 527 -8.36 18.45 23.75
N TYR A 528 -8.38 17.13 23.87
CA TYR A 528 -9.11 16.46 24.95
C TYR A 528 -8.47 16.64 26.33
N LEU A 529 -7.14 16.66 26.42
CA LEU A 529 -6.44 16.96 27.68
C LEU A 529 -6.66 18.40 28.12
N ASN A 530 -6.82 19.34 27.18
CA ASN A 530 -7.13 20.75 27.43
C ASN A 530 -8.64 21.05 27.57
N HIS A 531 -9.50 20.04 27.42
CA HIS A 531 -10.97 20.18 27.39
C HIS A 531 -11.51 21.02 26.22
N ASP A 532 -10.77 21.08 25.12
CA ASP A 532 -11.16 21.77 23.88
C ASP A 532 -12.02 20.89 22.95
N ASP A 533 -12.71 21.54 21.98
CA ASP A 533 -13.44 20.84 20.93
C ASP A 533 -12.48 20.50 19.77
N PRO A 534 -12.32 19.22 19.41
CA PRO A 534 -11.40 18.82 18.34
C PRO A 534 -11.92 19.05 16.92
N GLY A 535 -13.19 19.47 16.75
CA GLY A 535 -13.81 19.72 15.45
C GLY A 535 -14.68 18.58 14.90
N SER A 536 -15.03 18.66 13.62
CA SER A 536 -16.03 17.79 12.97
C SER A 536 -15.55 16.37 12.74
N LYS A 537 -16.32 15.38 13.20
CA LYS A 537 -16.11 13.94 12.91
C LYS A 537 -16.03 13.67 11.40
N GLU A 538 -16.87 14.33 10.60
CA GLU A 538 -16.89 14.14 9.15
C GLU A 538 -15.55 14.55 8.49
N LYS A 539 -14.99 15.70 8.90
CA LYS A 539 -13.69 16.15 8.36
C LYS A 539 -12.57 15.18 8.73
N ILE A 540 -12.56 14.70 9.97
CA ILE A 540 -11.58 13.72 10.45
C ILE A 540 -11.74 12.40 9.69
N GLY A 541 -12.98 11.96 9.43
CA GLY A 541 -13.27 10.76 8.64
C GLY A 541 -12.70 10.84 7.23
N LYS A 542 -12.91 11.96 6.51
CA LYS A 542 -12.33 12.18 5.17
C LYS A 542 -10.78 12.11 5.16
N LEU A 543 -10.14 12.60 6.22
CA LEU A 543 -8.68 12.50 6.36
C LEU A 543 -8.23 11.06 6.66
N CYS A 544 -9.01 10.29 7.40
CA CYS A 544 -8.76 8.85 7.60
C CYS A 544 -8.82 8.06 6.29
N ASP A 545 -9.86 8.32 5.48
CA ASP A 545 -10.04 7.69 4.17
C ASP A 545 -8.88 8.04 3.23
N HIS A 546 -8.52 9.33 3.17
CA HIS A 546 -7.38 9.80 2.38
C HIS A 546 -6.07 9.16 2.84
N SER A 547 -5.78 9.14 4.14
CA SER A 547 -4.57 8.53 4.68
C SER A 547 -4.48 7.03 4.38
N SER A 548 -5.61 6.31 4.47
CA SER A 548 -5.68 4.89 4.13
C SER A 548 -5.48 4.64 2.62
N LYS A 549 -5.95 5.57 1.76
CA LYS A 549 -5.70 5.52 0.32
C LYS A 549 -4.22 5.74 0.03
N MET A 550 -3.61 6.80 0.60
CA MET A 550 -2.21 7.14 0.34
C MET A 550 -1.24 6.08 0.86
N GLU A 551 -1.53 5.46 2.01
CA GLU A 551 -0.76 4.33 2.51
C GLU A 551 -0.74 3.15 1.52
N ARG A 552 -1.89 2.84 0.89
CA ARG A 552 -1.94 1.80 -0.15
C ARG A 552 -1.13 2.16 -1.37
N VAL A 553 -1.24 3.41 -1.84
CA VAL A 553 -0.50 3.92 -2.99
C VAL A 553 1.01 3.88 -2.71
N ALA A 554 1.44 4.30 -1.52
CA ALA A 554 2.84 4.24 -1.09
C ALA A 554 3.37 2.80 -1.09
N ALA A 555 2.62 1.85 -0.52
CA ALA A 555 3.00 0.44 -0.51
C ALA A 555 3.02 -0.20 -1.92
N GLU A 556 2.20 0.28 -2.85
CA GLU A 556 2.23 -0.15 -4.25
C GLU A 556 3.47 0.38 -4.98
N ALA A 557 3.85 1.63 -4.73
CA ALA A 557 5.07 2.23 -5.27
C ALA A 557 6.33 1.53 -4.73
N GLU A 558 6.38 1.23 -3.43
CA GLU A 558 7.44 0.44 -2.80
C GLU A 558 7.59 -0.92 -3.49
N ARG A 559 6.51 -1.69 -3.61
CA ARG A 559 6.51 -2.98 -4.32
C ARG A 559 6.96 -2.87 -5.78
N ALA A 560 6.57 -1.79 -6.47
CA ALA A 560 7.00 -1.55 -7.84
C ALA A 560 8.51 -1.28 -7.93
N SER A 561 9.08 -0.57 -6.94
CA SER A 561 10.53 -0.30 -6.89
C SER A 561 11.33 -1.58 -6.60
N VAL A 562 10.86 -2.39 -5.65
CA VAL A 562 11.46 -3.71 -5.36
C VAL A 562 11.37 -4.61 -6.58
N LYS A 563 10.21 -4.66 -7.26
CA LYS A 563 10.02 -5.46 -8.48
C LYS A 563 10.93 -5.03 -9.61
N TYR A 564 11.12 -3.71 -9.79
CA TYR A 564 12.09 -3.20 -10.77
C TYR A 564 13.50 -3.73 -10.48
N LYS A 565 13.95 -3.68 -9.21
CA LYS A 565 15.27 -4.18 -8.81
C LYS A 565 15.39 -5.70 -8.92
N GLN A 566 14.32 -6.46 -8.68
CA GLN A 566 14.30 -7.90 -8.95
C GLN A 566 14.57 -8.20 -10.43
N VAL A 567 13.89 -7.47 -11.33
CA VAL A 567 14.07 -7.65 -12.78
C VAL A 567 15.47 -7.24 -13.22
N GLU A 568 15.99 -6.14 -12.69
CA GLU A 568 17.34 -5.67 -12.98
C GLU A 568 18.40 -6.68 -12.49
N PHE A 569 18.29 -7.19 -11.27
CA PHE A 569 19.17 -8.20 -10.71
C PHE A 569 19.18 -9.51 -11.53
N MET A 570 18.01 -9.94 -11.97
CA MET A 570 17.87 -11.15 -12.77
C MET A 570 18.23 -10.97 -14.23
N SER A 571 18.34 -9.74 -14.74
CA SER A 571 18.74 -9.47 -16.12
C SER A 571 20.18 -9.92 -16.42
N ASP A 572 21.07 -9.88 -15.42
CA ASP A 572 22.43 -10.38 -15.52
C ASP A 572 22.54 -11.93 -15.44
N LYS A 573 21.43 -12.61 -15.15
CA LYS A 573 21.33 -14.07 -14.92
C LYS A 573 20.51 -14.80 -15.97
N MET A 574 20.47 -14.26 -17.18
CA MET A 574 19.75 -14.86 -18.31
C MET A 574 20.31 -16.24 -18.66
N GLY A 575 19.45 -17.25 -18.81
CA GLY A 575 19.81 -18.64 -19.11
C GLY A 575 20.27 -19.45 -17.90
N GLU A 576 20.37 -18.85 -16.69
CA GLU A 576 20.66 -19.58 -15.46
C GLU A 576 19.40 -20.28 -14.93
N ALA A 577 19.59 -21.43 -14.31
CA ALA A 577 18.51 -22.23 -13.74
C ALA A 577 18.52 -22.18 -12.23
N PHE A 578 17.34 -22.00 -11.62
CA PHE A 578 17.12 -21.80 -10.19
C PHE A 578 16.06 -22.74 -9.64
N ASP A 579 16.21 -23.13 -8.39
CA ASP A 579 15.17 -23.80 -7.64
C ASP A 579 14.15 -22.78 -7.14
N GLY A 580 12.87 -23.06 -7.37
CA GLY A 580 11.76 -22.17 -7.03
C GLY A 580 10.56 -22.89 -6.46
N VAL A 581 9.61 -22.10 -5.98
CA VAL A 581 8.30 -22.56 -5.49
C VAL A 581 7.21 -21.84 -6.25
N ILE A 582 6.17 -22.54 -6.67
CA ILE A 582 5.01 -21.94 -7.31
C ILE A 582 4.31 -21.02 -6.30
N SER A 583 4.40 -19.70 -6.52
CA SER A 583 3.85 -18.63 -5.66
C SER A 583 2.46 -18.16 -6.09
N GLY A 584 2.05 -18.50 -7.32
CA GLY A 584 0.76 -18.12 -7.87
C GLY A 584 0.42 -18.92 -9.12
N VAL A 585 -0.88 -19.11 -9.33
CA VAL A 585 -1.42 -19.79 -10.52
C VAL A 585 -2.58 -18.97 -11.05
N THR A 586 -2.58 -18.68 -12.36
CA THR A 586 -3.62 -17.93 -13.04
C THR A 586 -3.91 -18.55 -14.41
N GLU A 587 -4.98 -18.15 -15.07
CA GLU A 587 -5.27 -18.59 -16.45
C GLU A 587 -4.16 -18.23 -17.47
N TRP A 588 -3.31 -17.23 -17.15
CA TRP A 588 -2.25 -16.75 -18.04
C TRP A 588 -0.91 -17.45 -17.82
N GLY A 589 -0.63 -17.93 -16.61
CA GLY A 589 0.66 -18.49 -16.26
C GLY A 589 0.81 -18.90 -14.81
N ILE A 590 1.97 -19.51 -14.57
CA ILE A 590 2.42 -20.01 -13.29
C ILE A 590 3.49 -19.05 -12.78
N TYR A 591 3.23 -18.39 -11.65
CA TYR A 591 4.22 -17.55 -10.98
C TYR A 591 5.12 -18.43 -10.11
N VAL A 592 6.41 -18.20 -10.20
CA VAL A 592 7.42 -18.94 -9.45
C VAL A 592 8.31 -17.96 -8.70
N GLU A 593 8.44 -18.13 -7.40
CA GLU A 593 9.39 -17.42 -6.54
C GLU A 593 10.66 -18.27 -6.39
N ILE A 594 11.81 -17.69 -6.75
CA ILE A 594 13.12 -18.33 -6.59
C ILE A 594 13.45 -18.38 -5.11
N ILE A 595 13.90 -19.53 -4.61
CA ILE A 595 14.13 -19.75 -3.16
C ILE A 595 15.30 -18.91 -2.64
N GLU A 596 16.38 -18.81 -3.39
CA GLU A 596 17.62 -18.16 -2.92
C GLU A 596 17.58 -16.63 -2.86
N ASN A 597 16.67 -15.97 -3.62
CA ASN A 597 16.64 -14.51 -3.72
C ASN A 597 15.23 -13.91 -3.72
N GLN A 598 14.18 -14.76 -3.61
CA GLN A 598 12.76 -14.39 -3.64
C GLN A 598 12.35 -13.53 -4.85
N CYS A 599 13.11 -13.58 -5.95
CA CYS A 599 12.69 -12.98 -7.20
C CYS A 599 11.57 -13.81 -7.82
N GLU A 600 10.46 -13.16 -8.17
CA GLU A 600 9.30 -13.81 -8.75
C GLU A 600 9.24 -13.58 -10.26
N GLY A 601 8.98 -14.62 -11.03
CA GLY A 601 8.73 -14.54 -12.46
C GLY A 601 7.58 -15.42 -12.87
N MET A 602 7.19 -15.36 -14.16
CA MET A 602 6.05 -16.10 -14.70
C MET A 602 6.49 -17.10 -15.78
N VAL A 603 6.05 -18.33 -15.67
CA VAL A 603 6.04 -19.29 -16.77
C VAL A 603 4.69 -19.16 -17.47
N SER A 604 4.68 -18.72 -18.72
CA SER A 604 3.45 -18.57 -19.50
C SER A 604 2.83 -19.95 -19.81
N VAL A 605 1.49 -20.07 -19.66
CA VAL A 605 0.78 -21.30 -20.08
C VAL A 605 1.04 -21.61 -21.55
N ARG A 606 1.26 -20.60 -22.41
CA ARG A 606 1.56 -20.78 -23.85
C ARG A 606 2.91 -21.42 -24.11
N ASP A 607 3.85 -21.35 -23.14
CA ASP A 607 5.18 -21.93 -23.25
C ASP A 607 5.21 -23.40 -22.77
N LEU A 608 4.09 -23.88 -22.20
CA LEU A 608 3.90 -25.29 -21.85
C LEU A 608 3.43 -26.05 -23.09
N SER A 609 4.39 -26.60 -23.85
CA SER A 609 4.12 -27.21 -25.16
C SER A 609 3.79 -28.71 -25.10
N ASP A 610 3.85 -29.31 -23.92
CA ASP A 610 3.67 -30.76 -23.69
C ASP A 610 2.19 -31.18 -23.56
N ASP A 611 1.27 -30.25 -23.30
CA ASP A 611 -0.17 -30.51 -23.21
C ASP A 611 -0.98 -29.21 -23.40
N TYR A 612 -2.31 -29.36 -23.47
CA TYR A 612 -3.26 -28.25 -23.28
C TYR A 612 -3.62 -28.13 -21.80
N TYR A 613 -3.33 -26.98 -21.22
CA TYR A 613 -3.48 -26.74 -19.79
C TYR A 613 -4.72 -25.90 -19.48
N GLU A 614 -5.52 -26.35 -18.52
CA GLU A 614 -6.72 -25.67 -17.99
C GLU A 614 -6.48 -25.17 -16.56
N TYR A 615 -6.91 -23.94 -16.29
CA TYR A 615 -6.84 -23.35 -14.94
C TYR A 615 -8.02 -23.82 -14.09
N ASP A 616 -7.72 -24.29 -12.90
CA ASP A 616 -8.67 -24.71 -11.88
C ASP A 616 -8.53 -23.75 -10.69
N GLU A 617 -9.43 -22.75 -10.63
CA GLU A 617 -9.42 -21.69 -9.62
C GLU A 617 -9.70 -22.24 -8.21
N GLU A 618 -10.64 -23.19 -8.08
CA GLU A 618 -10.99 -23.78 -6.78
C GLU A 618 -9.82 -24.53 -6.17
N ASN A 619 -9.00 -25.14 -7.02
CA ASN A 619 -7.86 -25.94 -6.61
C ASN A 619 -6.52 -25.20 -6.69
N TYR A 620 -6.47 -23.92 -7.08
CA TYR A 620 -5.24 -23.16 -7.26
C TYR A 620 -4.17 -23.94 -8.06
N CYS A 621 -4.58 -24.53 -9.19
CA CYS A 621 -3.70 -25.33 -10.03
C CYS A 621 -3.98 -25.15 -11.52
N ILE A 622 -2.99 -25.51 -12.33
CA ILE A 622 -3.12 -25.71 -13.77
C ILE A 622 -2.99 -27.21 -14.05
N ARG A 623 -3.95 -27.77 -14.79
CA ARG A 623 -4.03 -29.21 -15.11
C ARG A 623 -3.87 -29.45 -16.59
N GLY A 624 -2.96 -30.34 -16.98
CA GLY A 624 -2.83 -30.84 -18.34
C GLY A 624 -3.99 -31.77 -18.68
N LYS A 625 -4.66 -31.48 -19.79
CA LYS A 625 -5.89 -32.19 -20.22
C LYS A 625 -5.66 -33.62 -20.61
N SER A 626 -4.55 -33.90 -21.27
CA SER A 626 -4.20 -35.25 -21.79
C SER A 626 -3.27 -35.99 -20.83
N THR A 627 -2.28 -35.31 -20.29
CA THR A 627 -1.25 -35.91 -19.43
C THR A 627 -1.69 -36.04 -17.98
N GLY A 628 -2.68 -35.23 -17.56
CA GLY A 628 -3.07 -35.10 -16.15
C GLY A 628 -2.01 -34.42 -15.26
N LYS A 629 -0.93 -33.89 -15.85
CA LYS A 629 0.14 -33.18 -15.11
C LYS A 629 -0.44 -31.97 -14.39
N LEU A 630 -0.10 -31.83 -13.13
CA LEU A 630 -0.57 -30.74 -12.29
C LEU A 630 0.60 -29.83 -11.92
N TYR A 631 0.35 -28.53 -11.98
CA TYR A 631 1.17 -27.50 -11.37
C TYR A 631 0.33 -26.79 -10.32
N THR A 632 0.67 -27.03 -9.07
CA THR A 632 -0.13 -26.57 -7.93
C THR A 632 0.64 -25.51 -7.15
N LEU A 633 -0.07 -24.56 -6.59
CA LEU A 633 0.50 -23.59 -5.66
C LEU A 633 1.28 -24.29 -4.53
N GLY A 634 2.54 -23.89 -4.34
CA GLY A 634 3.46 -24.49 -3.34
C GLY A 634 4.37 -25.62 -3.88
N ASP A 635 4.17 -26.09 -5.13
CA ASP A 635 5.05 -27.11 -5.70
C ASP A 635 6.47 -26.57 -5.93
N ARG A 636 7.46 -27.39 -5.63
CA ARG A 636 8.86 -27.11 -5.96
C ARG A 636 9.11 -27.38 -7.43
N VAL A 637 9.73 -26.43 -8.09
CA VAL A 637 10.03 -26.47 -9.54
C VAL A 637 11.42 -25.93 -9.78
N LYS A 638 12.00 -26.32 -10.92
CA LYS A 638 13.22 -25.71 -11.42
C LYS A 638 12.89 -24.84 -12.61
N VAL A 639 13.37 -23.61 -12.61
CA VAL A 639 13.09 -22.62 -13.65
C VAL A 639 14.37 -21.98 -14.18
N GLU A 640 14.35 -21.65 -15.47
CA GLU A 640 15.40 -20.90 -16.17
C GLU A 640 14.89 -19.50 -16.50
N VAL A 641 15.74 -18.48 -16.35
CA VAL A 641 15.42 -17.10 -16.71
C VAL A 641 15.48 -16.94 -18.23
N VAL A 642 14.33 -16.66 -18.86
CA VAL A 642 14.24 -16.55 -20.32
C VAL A 642 14.22 -15.09 -20.77
N LYS A 643 13.58 -14.21 -19.98
CA LYS A 643 13.46 -12.79 -20.31
C LYS A 643 13.35 -11.94 -19.06
N ALA A 644 14.07 -10.82 -19.06
CA ALA A 644 13.94 -9.74 -18.09
C ALA A 644 13.53 -8.46 -18.81
N ASP A 645 12.31 -7.99 -18.58
CA ASP A 645 11.73 -6.80 -19.23
C ASP A 645 11.64 -5.69 -18.18
N LEU A 646 12.64 -4.81 -18.15
CA LEU A 646 12.73 -3.71 -17.19
C LEU A 646 11.58 -2.71 -17.32
N GLN A 647 11.15 -2.38 -18.55
CA GLN A 647 10.05 -1.45 -18.77
C GLN A 647 8.73 -1.99 -18.23
N LYS A 648 8.50 -3.29 -18.41
CA LYS A 648 7.29 -3.96 -17.92
C LYS A 648 7.42 -4.45 -16.48
N LYS A 649 8.60 -4.33 -15.88
CA LYS A 649 8.93 -4.86 -14.55
C LYS A 649 8.55 -6.34 -14.46
N GLN A 650 8.91 -7.14 -15.48
CA GLN A 650 8.45 -8.53 -15.64
C GLN A 650 9.63 -9.47 -15.90
N LEU A 651 9.61 -10.62 -15.22
CA LEU A 651 10.50 -11.75 -15.45
C LEU A 651 9.70 -12.87 -16.08
N ASP A 652 10.18 -13.40 -17.21
CA ASP A 652 9.62 -14.59 -17.82
C ASP A 652 10.57 -15.77 -17.58
N PHE A 653 10.01 -16.85 -17.08
CA PHE A 653 10.70 -18.10 -16.78
C PHE A 653 10.24 -19.21 -17.72
N ARG A 654 11.05 -20.26 -17.79
CA ARG A 654 10.71 -21.54 -18.39
C ARG A 654 11.04 -22.65 -17.39
N PHE A 655 10.25 -23.73 -17.33
CA PHE A 655 10.63 -24.90 -16.55
C PHE A 655 11.88 -25.55 -17.17
N ALA A 656 12.87 -25.84 -16.30
CA ALA A 656 14.17 -26.43 -16.66
C ALA A 656 14.11 -27.96 -16.67
#